data_953ddc4658b8be3367a64dd99057521c
#
_entry.id   953ddc4658b8be3367a64dd99057521c
#
_cell.length_a   1.000
_cell.length_b   1.000
_cell.length_c   1.000
_cell.angle_alpha   90.00
_cell.angle_beta   90.00
_cell.angle_gamma   90.00
#
_symmetry.space_group_name_H-M   'P 1'
#
loop_
_entity.id
_entity.type
_entity.pdbx_description
1 polymer ?
#
loop_
_entity_poly.entity_id
_entity_poly.type
_entity_poly.pdbx_seq_one_letter_code
_entity_poly.pdbx_strand_id
1 'polypeptide(L)'
;MITITLPDGSRREFDAPVSVMQVAQSIGAGLAKATIAGQVDGQLVDASDVIEHDASLRIITAKDAEGVEIIRHSCAHLVGHAVKQLYPDVKMVIGPVIAEGFYYDIYSERPFTPEDMAAIEQRMQQLIAQDYDVIKKVTPRAEVIEVFAQRGEEYKLRLIEDMSDDITAMGLYYHQEYVDMCRGPHVPNTRFLKAFKLTRISGAYWRGDAKNEQLQRIYGTAWADKKQLDAYILRMEEADKRDHRKIGKAQDLFHLQEEAPGLVFWHPKGWSLWQVVEQYMRKVYRDSGYGEVRCPQILDVSLWQKSGHWDNYQDAMFFTESEKRTYAVKPMNCPGHVQVFNQGLHSYRDLPIRYGEFGACHRNEPSGALHGILRVRGFTQDDGHVFCLESQIEAEVTAFHQQALAVYTAFGFDDIQIKIALRPEKRLGDDATWDKAEAALRSALGVCGVEWQELPGEGAFYGPKIEYHLKDAIGRTWQLGTMQVDFMMPGRLGAEYVDEHSQKKHPVMLHRAIVGSMERFIGILIEHHAGAFPAWLAPVQVVVANITDAQAEYVDSVRKTLANQGFRVSADLRNEKIGYKIREHTLQRVPYLLVVGDREKENGAVAVRTRSGEDLGTMTVSAFIERLQAEQAA
;
A
#
# COMPACT_ATOMS: atom_id res chain seq x y z
N MET A 1 -19.65 -15.04 45.14
CA MET A 1 -18.80 -13.83 45.14
C MET A 1 -17.84 -13.97 43.96
N ILE A 2 -17.75 -12.97 43.13
CA ILE A 2 -16.90 -12.94 41.93
C ILE A 2 -15.96 -11.74 42.05
N THR A 3 -14.67 -11.97 41.79
CA THR A 3 -13.63 -10.92 41.86
C THR A 3 -13.22 -10.47 40.46
N ILE A 4 -13.43 -9.21 40.13
CA ILE A 4 -12.99 -8.58 38.87
C ILE A 4 -11.72 -7.81 39.12
N THR A 5 -10.64 -8.16 38.41
CA THR A 5 -9.35 -7.49 38.47
C THR A 5 -9.24 -6.51 37.30
N LEU A 6 -9.01 -5.22 37.60
CA LEU A 6 -8.87 -4.13 36.60
C LEU A 6 -7.40 -3.98 36.17
N PRO A 7 -7.12 -3.27 35.04
CA PRO A 7 -5.76 -3.11 34.51
C PRO A 7 -4.76 -2.43 35.45
N ASP A 8 -5.24 -1.61 36.40
CA ASP A 8 -4.43 -0.97 37.46
C ASP A 8 -4.12 -1.89 38.65
N GLY A 9 -4.58 -3.15 38.58
CA GLY A 9 -4.44 -4.14 39.64
C GLY A 9 -5.50 -4.06 40.77
N SER A 10 -6.39 -3.07 40.73
CA SER A 10 -7.48 -2.96 41.68
C SER A 10 -8.49 -4.10 41.49
N ARG A 11 -9.09 -4.55 42.61
CA ARG A 11 -10.07 -5.65 42.62
C ARG A 11 -11.44 -5.15 43.08
N ARG A 12 -12.48 -5.69 42.45
CA ARG A 12 -13.87 -5.43 42.83
C ARG A 12 -14.60 -6.73 43.01
N GLU A 13 -15.31 -6.86 44.14
CA GLU A 13 -16.06 -8.06 44.50
C GLU A 13 -17.54 -7.84 44.26
N PHE A 14 -18.21 -8.84 43.72
CA PHE A 14 -19.64 -8.85 43.43
C PHE A 14 -20.26 -10.13 43.97
N ASP A 15 -21.40 -10.03 44.64
CA ASP A 15 -22.08 -11.18 45.25
C ASP A 15 -22.77 -12.12 44.24
N ALA A 16 -22.96 -11.64 42.99
CA ALA A 16 -23.61 -12.37 41.89
C ALA A 16 -22.88 -12.12 40.57
N PRO A 17 -23.14 -12.92 39.51
CA PRO A 17 -22.69 -12.63 38.15
C PRO A 17 -22.99 -11.19 37.76
N VAL A 18 -22.02 -10.55 37.11
CA VAL A 18 -22.03 -9.09 36.85
C VAL A 18 -21.72 -8.81 35.42
N SER A 19 -22.48 -7.89 34.77
CA SER A 19 -22.16 -7.49 33.42
C SER A 19 -20.99 -6.48 33.36
N VAL A 20 -20.31 -6.42 32.22
CA VAL A 20 -19.26 -5.41 31.96
C VAL A 20 -19.79 -4.00 32.27
N MET A 21 -21.01 -3.68 31.87
CA MET A 21 -21.65 -2.38 32.12
C MET A 21 -21.84 -2.11 33.61
N GLN A 22 -22.24 -3.11 34.39
CA GLN A 22 -22.40 -2.98 35.83
C GLN A 22 -21.06 -2.76 36.53
N VAL A 23 -19.99 -3.42 36.09
CA VAL A 23 -18.64 -3.14 36.58
C VAL A 23 -18.25 -1.70 36.27
N ALA A 24 -18.48 -1.24 35.04
CA ALA A 24 -18.20 0.17 34.65
C ALA A 24 -18.98 1.18 35.50
N GLN A 25 -20.26 0.88 35.81
CA GLN A 25 -21.09 1.70 36.70
C GLN A 25 -20.54 1.74 38.14
N SER A 26 -20.03 0.61 38.65
CA SER A 26 -19.41 0.56 39.97
C SER A 26 -18.13 1.36 40.09
N ILE A 27 -17.45 1.60 38.99
CA ILE A 27 -16.23 2.44 38.91
C ILE A 27 -16.62 3.91 38.87
N GLY A 28 -17.59 4.29 38.03
CA GLY A 28 -18.07 5.64 37.93
C GLY A 28 -19.01 5.89 36.76
N ALA A 29 -19.96 6.83 36.95
CA ALA A 29 -20.98 7.16 35.96
C ALA A 29 -20.39 7.67 34.62
N GLY A 30 -19.25 8.36 34.67
CA GLY A 30 -18.57 8.82 33.46
C GLY A 30 -18.03 7.68 32.60
N LEU A 31 -17.41 6.68 33.23
CA LEU A 31 -16.92 5.51 32.56
C LEU A 31 -18.08 4.67 32.00
N ALA A 32 -19.12 4.43 32.79
CA ALA A 32 -20.31 3.72 32.33
C ALA A 32 -20.94 4.34 31.07
N LYS A 33 -21.01 5.68 31.03
CA LYS A 33 -21.53 6.41 29.85
C LYS A 33 -20.63 6.25 28.62
N ALA A 34 -19.31 6.08 28.81
CA ALA A 34 -18.32 5.94 27.75
C ALA A 34 -18.09 4.47 27.34
N THR A 35 -18.60 3.50 28.10
CA THR A 35 -18.39 2.06 27.87
C THR A 35 -19.04 1.62 26.57
N ILE A 36 -18.26 1.00 25.71
CA ILE A 36 -18.70 0.36 24.46
C ILE A 36 -18.75 -1.15 24.62
N ALA A 37 -17.69 -1.73 25.20
CA ALA A 37 -17.53 -3.18 25.36
C ALA A 37 -16.59 -3.47 26.53
N GLY A 38 -16.26 -4.74 26.77
CA GLY A 38 -15.22 -5.17 27.67
C GLY A 38 -14.24 -6.13 27.02
N GLN A 39 -13.06 -6.24 27.60
CA GLN A 39 -12.12 -7.32 27.31
C GLN A 39 -11.97 -8.16 28.58
N VAL A 40 -12.58 -9.34 28.58
CA VAL A 40 -12.58 -10.31 29.69
C VAL A 40 -11.56 -11.39 29.38
N ASP A 41 -10.54 -11.54 30.22
CA ASP A 41 -9.45 -12.52 30.07
C ASP A 41 -8.84 -12.51 28.64
N GLY A 42 -8.70 -11.30 28.07
CA GLY A 42 -8.15 -11.08 26.73
C GLY A 42 -9.16 -11.20 25.58
N GLN A 43 -10.40 -11.61 25.82
CA GLN A 43 -11.45 -11.73 24.80
C GLN A 43 -12.40 -10.52 24.83
N LEU A 44 -12.69 -9.95 23.64
CA LEU A 44 -13.68 -8.88 23.50
C LEU A 44 -15.10 -9.42 23.65
N VAL A 45 -15.89 -8.75 24.51
CA VAL A 45 -17.28 -9.10 24.81
C VAL A 45 -18.15 -7.84 24.83
N ASP A 46 -19.47 -8.02 24.62
CA ASP A 46 -20.43 -6.92 24.68
C ASP A 46 -20.53 -6.33 26.11
N ALA A 47 -20.89 -5.06 26.20
CA ALA A 47 -21.09 -4.41 27.49
C ALA A 47 -22.19 -5.07 28.34
N SER A 48 -23.13 -5.77 27.71
CA SER A 48 -24.21 -6.54 28.37
C SER A 48 -23.80 -7.94 28.76
N ASP A 49 -22.68 -8.48 28.26
CA ASP A 49 -22.27 -9.86 28.60
C ASP A 49 -21.93 -9.99 30.08
N VAL A 50 -22.36 -11.09 30.65
CA VAL A 50 -22.25 -11.39 32.06
C VAL A 50 -20.99 -12.20 32.34
N ILE A 51 -20.23 -11.78 33.35
CA ILE A 51 -19.06 -12.47 33.89
C ILE A 51 -19.50 -13.32 35.06
N GLU A 52 -19.28 -14.63 34.99
CA GLU A 52 -19.76 -15.61 35.96
C GLU A 52 -18.66 -16.17 36.88
N HIS A 53 -17.39 -15.78 36.64
CA HIS A 53 -16.21 -16.27 37.35
C HIS A 53 -15.22 -15.14 37.63
N ASP A 54 -14.22 -15.40 38.46
CA ASP A 54 -13.12 -14.45 38.69
C ASP A 54 -12.39 -14.20 37.37
N ALA A 55 -12.27 -12.94 36.97
CA ALA A 55 -11.73 -12.57 35.66
C ALA A 55 -10.93 -11.24 35.68
N SER A 56 -10.05 -11.07 34.72
CA SER A 56 -9.49 -9.77 34.37
C SER A 56 -10.44 -9.02 33.42
N LEU A 57 -10.64 -7.72 33.65
CA LEU A 57 -11.52 -6.92 32.82
C LEU A 57 -10.87 -5.57 32.46
N ARG A 58 -10.76 -5.29 31.17
CA ARG A 58 -10.49 -3.95 30.64
C ARG A 58 -11.77 -3.40 30.00
N ILE A 59 -12.23 -2.23 30.46
CA ILE A 59 -13.36 -1.52 29.85
C ILE A 59 -12.89 -0.87 28.55
N ILE A 60 -13.61 -1.10 27.47
CA ILE A 60 -13.34 -0.57 26.12
C ILE A 60 -14.23 0.65 25.87
N THR A 61 -13.61 1.72 25.41
CA THR A 61 -14.27 3.00 25.09
C THR A 61 -13.96 3.43 23.64
N ALA A 62 -14.56 4.51 23.17
CA ALA A 62 -14.26 5.07 21.84
C ALA A 62 -12.81 5.61 21.70
N LYS A 63 -12.04 5.69 22.80
CA LYS A 63 -10.62 6.11 22.76
C LYS A 63 -9.69 4.93 22.42
N ASP A 64 -10.15 3.73 22.60
CA ASP A 64 -9.42 2.50 22.31
C ASP A 64 -9.58 2.13 20.83
N ALA A 65 -8.54 1.54 20.24
CA ALA A 65 -8.58 1.10 18.83
C ALA A 65 -9.70 0.08 18.60
N GLU A 66 -9.85 -0.87 19.51
CA GLU A 66 -10.92 -1.89 19.49
C GLU A 66 -12.31 -1.23 19.59
N GLY A 67 -12.44 -0.15 20.37
CA GLY A 67 -13.70 0.61 20.48
C GLY A 67 -14.10 1.25 19.16
N VAL A 68 -13.14 1.79 18.38
CA VAL A 68 -13.39 2.35 17.04
C VAL A 68 -13.79 1.22 16.07
N GLU A 69 -13.17 0.06 16.16
CA GLU A 69 -13.52 -1.10 15.33
C GLU A 69 -14.95 -1.60 15.63
N ILE A 70 -15.36 -1.64 16.89
CA ILE A 70 -16.73 -1.96 17.32
C ILE A 70 -17.74 -0.93 16.79
N ILE A 71 -17.40 0.36 16.79
CA ILE A 71 -18.21 1.44 16.19
C ILE A 71 -18.42 1.17 14.71
N ARG A 72 -17.35 0.83 13.97
CA ARG A 72 -17.41 0.48 12.52
C ARG A 72 -18.33 -0.70 12.27
N HIS A 73 -18.16 -1.78 13.05
CA HIS A 73 -18.99 -2.97 12.94
C HIS A 73 -20.47 -2.66 13.20
N SER A 74 -20.76 -1.88 14.22
CA SER A 74 -22.12 -1.48 14.54
C SER A 74 -22.73 -0.53 13.50
N CYS A 75 -21.92 0.33 12.85
CA CYS A 75 -22.37 1.12 11.71
C CYS A 75 -22.74 0.26 10.50
N ALA A 76 -22.08 -0.87 10.27
CA ALA A 76 -22.48 -1.81 9.21
C ALA A 76 -23.89 -2.36 9.47
N HIS A 77 -24.22 -2.76 10.72
CA HIS A 77 -25.57 -3.18 11.08
C HIS A 77 -26.60 -2.05 10.94
N LEU A 78 -26.20 -0.82 11.26
CA LEU A 78 -27.08 0.36 11.08
C LEU A 78 -27.38 0.64 9.61
N VAL A 79 -26.42 0.38 8.69
CA VAL A 79 -26.70 0.39 7.24
C VAL A 79 -27.78 -0.63 6.91
N GLY A 80 -27.67 -1.84 7.42
CA GLY A 80 -28.68 -2.89 7.22
C GLY A 80 -30.07 -2.45 7.68
N HIS A 81 -30.17 -1.87 8.87
CA HIS A 81 -31.42 -1.33 9.40
C HIS A 81 -32.02 -0.23 8.50
N ALA A 82 -31.20 0.76 8.10
CA ALA A 82 -31.64 1.85 7.21
C ALA A 82 -32.08 1.32 5.85
N VAL A 83 -31.31 0.39 5.25
CA VAL A 83 -31.64 -0.24 3.97
C VAL A 83 -32.97 -0.99 4.04
N LYS A 84 -33.19 -1.81 5.05
CA LYS A 84 -34.44 -2.58 5.20
C LYS A 84 -35.67 -1.70 5.42
N GLN A 85 -35.52 -0.54 6.05
CA GLN A 85 -36.62 0.41 6.22
C GLN A 85 -36.96 1.16 4.91
N LEU A 86 -35.97 1.48 4.08
CA LEU A 86 -36.15 2.18 2.83
C LEU A 86 -36.48 1.23 1.66
N TYR A 87 -35.90 0.04 1.68
CA TYR A 87 -35.95 -0.94 0.60
C TYR A 87 -36.24 -2.35 1.18
N PRO A 88 -37.46 -2.67 1.58
CA PRO A 88 -37.78 -3.92 2.29
C PRO A 88 -37.43 -5.20 1.53
N ASP A 89 -37.46 -5.16 0.20
CA ASP A 89 -37.22 -6.33 -0.67
C ASP A 89 -35.73 -6.67 -0.84
N VAL A 90 -34.83 -5.75 -0.50
CA VAL A 90 -33.37 -5.97 -0.54
C VAL A 90 -32.98 -7.06 0.44
N LYS A 91 -32.14 -8.01 0.01
CA LYS A 91 -31.63 -9.08 0.87
C LYS A 91 -30.28 -8.69 1.48
N MET A 92 -30.16 -8.90 2.76
CA MET A 92 -28.95 -8.58 3.51
C MET A 92 -27.97 -9.75 3.47
N VAL A 93 -26.70 -9.47 3.24
CA VAL A 93 -25.68 -10.51 3.09
C VAL A 93 -24.70 -10.48 4.28
N ILE A 94 -23.66 -9.66 4.21
CA ILE A 94 -22.61 -9.60 5.25
C ILE A 94 -22.06 -8.19 5.37
N GLY A 95 -21.69 -7.78 6.60
CA GLY A 95 -21.19 -6.44 6.91
C GLY A 95 -19.89 -6.44 7.73
N PRO A 96 -18.73 -6.85 7.17
CA PRO A 96 -17.47 -6.88 7.90
C PRO A 96 -16.83 -5.50 8.03
N VAL A 97 -15.95 -5.39 9.02
CA VAL A 97 -15.04 -4.25 9.23
C VAL A 97 -13.83 -4.39 8.32
N ILE A 98 -13.32 -3.27 7.86
CA ILE A 98 -12.05 -3.10 7.15
C ILE A 98 -11.18 -2.06 7.86
N ALA A 99 -9.91 -1.93 7.50
CA ALA A 99 -8.90 -1.14 8.23
C ALA A 99 -9.35 0.25 8.71
N GLU A 100 -10.04 1.03 7.86
CA GLU A 100 -10.51 2.38 8.22
C GLU A 100 -12.02 2.57 8.00
N GLY A 101 -12.78 1.47 7.95
CA GLY A 101 -14.20 1.54 7.68
C GLY A 101 -14.89 0.20 7.79
N PHE A 102 -15.94 0.07 7.03
CA PHE A 102 -16.75 -1.14 6.93
C PHE A 102 -17.38 -1.22 5.53
N TYR A 103 -17.94 -2.37 5.19
CA TYR A 103 -18.88 -2.45 4.08
C TYR A 103 -20.07 -3.32 4.45
N TYR A 104 -21.12 -3.24 3.66
CA TYR A 104 -22.24 -4.16 3.73
C TYR A 104 -22.61 -4.63 2.31
N ASP A 105 -22.64 -5.95 2.12
CA ASP A 105 -23.04 -6.57 0.88
C ASP A 105 -24.56 -6.79 0.90
N ILE A 106 -25.22 -6.41 -0.17
CA ILE A 106 -26.66 -6.53 -0.37
C ILE A 106 -26.95 -7.15 -1.73
N TYR A 107 -28.06 -7.87 -1.83
CA TYR A 107 -28.65 -8.25 -3.10
C TYR A 107 -29.89 -7.39 -3.37
N SER A 108 -29.91 -6.78 -4.54
CA SER A 108 -31.03 -5.96 -5.02
C SER A 108 -31.22 -6.19 -6.51
N GLU A 109 -32.47 -6.30 -6.97
CA GLU A 109 -32.78 -6.47 -8.39
C GLU A 109 -32.40 -5.24 -9.24
N ARG A 110 -32.30 -4.07 -8.63
CA ARG A 110 -31.83 -2.85 -9.29
C ARG A 110 -30.51 -2.35 -8.70
N PRO A 111 -29.67 -1.68 -9.52
CA PRO A 111 -28.50 -0.98 -9.00
C PRO A 111 -28.91 0.18 -8.08
N PHE A 112 -28.18 0.36 -6.98
CA PHE A 112 -28.28 1.55 -6.14
C PHE A 112 -27.54 2.71 -6.76
N THR A 113 -28.06 3.91 -6.59
CA THR A 113 -27.53 5.16 -7.13
C THR A 113 -26.90 6.02 -6.02
N PRO A 114 -26.20 7.10 -6.36
CA PRO A 114 -25.73 8.08 -5.37
C PRO A 114 -26.85 8.69 -4.52
N GLU A 115 -28.06 8.84 -5.09
CA GLU A 115 -29.25 9.33 -4.40
C GLU A 115 -29.72 8.32 -3.34
N ASP A 116 -29.70 7.01 -3.65
CA ASP A 116 -29.97 5.96 -2.66
C ASP A 116 -28.99 6.01 -1.50
N MET A 117 -27.69 6.22 -1.79
CA MET A 117 -26.67 6.39 -0.75
C MET A 117 -26.97 7.56 0.17
N ALA A 118 -27.35 8.70 -0.39
CA ALA A 118 -27.72 9.89 0.39
C ALA A 118 -28.96 9.61 1.27
N ALA A 119 -29.97 8.91 0.73
CA ALA A 119 -31.17 8.54 1.47
C ALA A 119 -30.87 7.57 2.62
N ILE A 120 -30.00 6.57 2.40
CA ILE A 120 -29.56 5.62 3.43
C ILE A 120 -28.80 6.37 4.53
N GLU A 121 -27.85 7.23 4.17
CA GLU A 121 -27.07 8.02 5.14
C GLU A 121 -27.97 8.92 5.99
N GLN A 122 -28.93 9.59 5.37
CA GLN A 122 -29.93 10.39 6.08
C GLN A 122 -30.79 9.54 7.03
N ARG A 123 -31.19 8.34 6.59
CA ARG A 123 -31.97 7.43 7.43
C ARG A 123 -31.16 6.92 8.62
N MET A 124 -29.90 6.59 8.42
CA MET A 124 -28.98 6.24 9.52
C MET A 124 -28.89 7.37 10.56
N GLN A 125 -28.76 8.63 10.13
CA GLN A 125 -28.74 9.79 11.02
C GLN A 125 -30.03 9.90 11.85
N GLN A 126 -31.20 9.67 11.23
CA GLN A 126 -32.48 9.67 11.91
C GLN A 126 -32.60 8.55 12.94
N LEU A 127 -32.09 7.36 12.63
CA LEU A 127 -32.04 6.22 13.55
C LEU A 127 -31.14 6.49 14.75
N ILE A 128 -29.96 7.08 14.54
CA ILE A 128 -29.07 7.49 15.63
C ILE A 128 -29.71 8.53 16.53
N ALA A 129 -30.47 9.47 15.96
CA ALA A 129 -31.14 10.51 16.72
C ALA A 129 -32.25 9.96 17.65
N GLN A 130 -32.73 8.74 17.42
CA GLN A 130 -33.68 8.05 18.30
C GLN A 130 -33.04 7.53 19.59
N ASP A 131 -31.72 7.45 19.65
CA ASP A 131 -30.93 7.08 20.85
C ASP A 131 -31.40 5.76 21.50
N TYR A 132 -31.56 4.70 20.69
CA TYR A 132 -32.02 3.41 21.16
C TYR A 132 -30.88 2.43 21.49
N ASP A 133 -31.18 1.48 22.36
CA ASP A 133 -30.25 0.43 22.76
C ASP A 133 -30.17 -0.69 21.72
N VAL A 134 -28.96 -1.20 21.50
CA VAL A 134 -28.68 -2.39 20.70
C VAL A 134 -28.71 -3.60 21.62
N ILE A 135 -29.61 -4.55 21.33
CA ILE A 135 -29.87 -5.68 22.22
C ILE A 135 -29.30 -6.97 21.64
N LYS A 136 -28.36 -7.56 22.33
CA LYS A 136 -27.83 -8.90 22.02
C LYS A 136 -28.72 -9.99 22.61
N LYS A 137 -28.98 -11.03 21.83
CA LYS A 137 -29.58 -12.28 22.28
C LYS A 137 -28.80 -13.46 21.74
N VAL A 138 -28.25 -14.29 22.62
CA VAL A 138 -27.67 -15.57 22.22
C VAL A 138 -28.84 -16.53 21.98
N THR A 139 -28.99 -17.00 20.76
CA THR A 139 -30.18 -17.70 20.26
C THR A 139 -29.76 -19.07 19.71
N PRO A 140 -30.48 -20.17 20.04
CA PRO A 140 -30.22 -21.47 19.44
C PRO A 140 -30.29 -21.47 17.93
N ARG A 141 -29.41 -22.22 17.24
CA ARG A 141 -29.30 -22.26 15.79
C ARG A 141 -30.64 -22.49 15.09
N ALA A 142 -31.47 -23.40 15.58
CA ALA A 142 -32.78 -23.68 14.99
C ALA A 142 -33.70 -22.45 15.00
N GLU A 143 -33.73 -21.71 16.11
CA GLU A 143 -34.53 -20.48 16.22
C GLU A 143 -33.99 -19.36 15.35
N VAL A 144 -32.65 -19.26 15.19
CA VAL A 144 -31.99 -18.30 14.26
C VAL A 144 -32.44 -18.54 12.82
N ILE A 145 -32.50 -19.81 12.41
CA ILE A 145 -33.01 -20.21 11.09
C ILE A 145 -34.47 -19.75 10.90
N GLU A 146 -35.31 -19.96 11.89
CA GLU A 146 -36.72 -19.53 11.85
C GLU A 146 -36.83 -18.00 11.72
N VAL A 147 -36.04 -17.24 12.49
CA VAL A 147 -36.03 -15.77 12.46
C VAL A 147 -35.71 -15.25 11.06
N PHE A 148 -34.68 -15.78 10.39
CA PHE A 148 -34.28 -15.32 9.06
C PHE A 148 -35.20 -15.88 7.96
N ALA A 149 -35.75 -17.09 8.12
CA ALA A 149 -36.74 -17.63 7.19
C ALA A 149 -38.03 -16.78 7.16
N GLN A 150 -38.55 -16.41 8.32
CA GLN A 150 -39.73 -15.54 8.44
C GLN A 150 -39.49 -14.15 7.85
N ARG A 151 -38.25 -13.66 7.82
CA ARG A 151 -37.84 -12.37 7.24
C ARG A 151 -37.46 -12.46 5.76
N GLY A 152 -37.41 -13.67 5.19
CA GLY A 152 -37.03 -13.91 3.81
C GLY A 152 -35.57 -13.56 3.52
N GLU A 153 -34.66 -13.68 4.50
CA GLU A 153 -33.23 -13.37 4.38
C GLU A 153 -32.45 -14.60 3.90
N GLU A 154 -32.58 -14.94 2.63
CA GLU A 154 -32.02 -16.15 2.01
C GLU A 154 -30.49 -16.26 2.16
N TYR A 155 -29.77 -15.15 2.00
CA TYR A 155 -28.31 -15.16 2.12
C TYR A 155 -27.85 -15.41 3.56
N LYS A 156 -28.61 -14.95 4.57
CA LYS A 156 -28.35 -15.29 5.98
C LYS A 156 -28.54 -16.78 6.23
N LEU A 157 -29.56 -17.39 5.64
CA LEU A 157 -29.80 -18.83 5.75
C LEU A 157 -28.65 -19.63 5.12
N ARG A 158 -28.20 -19.25 3.90
CA ARG A 158 -27.03 -19.88 3.25
C ARG A 158 -25.75 -19.76 4.07
N LEU A 159 -25.54 -18.61 4.74
CA LEU A 159 -24.38 -18.42 5.65
C LEU A 159 -24.44 -19.36 6.86
N ILE A 160 -25.64 -19.58 7.40
CA ILE A 160 -25.85 -20.49 8.54
C ILE A 160 -25.61 -21.94 8.11
N GLU A 161 -26.05 -22.34 6.91
CA GLU A 161 -25.83 -23.68 6.35
C GLU A 161 -24.34 -24.01 6.22
N ASP A 162 -23.51 -23.01 5.88
CA ASP A 162 -22.06 -23.18 5.74
C ASP A 162 -21.30 -23.25 7.08
N MET A 163 -21.94 -22.90 8.19
CA MET A 163 -21.29 -22.95 9.50
C MET A 163 -21.20 -24.38 10.01
N SER A 164 -20.10 -24.66 10.69
CA SER A 164 -19.87 -25.96 11.33
C SER A 164 -21.01 -26.36 12.28
N ASP A 165 -21.32 -27.64 12.36
CA ASP A 165 -22.41 -28.19 13.18
C ASP A 165 -22.17 -28.04 14.68
N ASP A 166 -20.94 -27.81 15.11
CA ASP A 166 -20.58 -27.54 16.52
C ASP A 166 -21.06 -26.16 17.00
N ILE A 167 -21.41 -25.24 16.08
CA ILE A 167 -22.03 -23.96 16.42
C ILE A 167 -23.52 -24.15 16.68
N THR A 168 -23.87 -24.34 17.96
CA THR A 168 -25.23 -24.62 18.40
C THR A 168 -26.07 -23.40 18.74
N ALA A 169 -25.42 -22.24 18.97
CA ALA A 169 -26.08 -20.95 19.24
C ALA A 169 -25.33 -19.80 18.62
N MET A 170 -26.02 -18.70 18.32
CA MET A 170 -25.47 -17.52 17.63
C MET A 170 -25.96 -16.23 18.29
N GLY A 171 -25.14 -15.18 18.20
CA GLY A 171 -25.52 -13.84 18.62
C GLY A 171 -26.43 -13.16 17.60
N LEU A 172 -27.65 -12.84 18.00
CA LEU A 172 -28.55 -11.95 17.26
C LEU A 172 -28.52 -10.56 17.90
N TYR A 173 -28.35 -9.54 17.06
CA TYR A 173 -28.33 -8.13 17.48
C TYR A 173 -29.56 -7.41 16.93
N TYR A 174 -30.39 -6.90 17.84
CA TYR A 174 -31.65 -6.23 17.52
C TYR A 174 -31.45 -4.71 17.54
N HIS A 175 -31.78 -4.10 16.44
CA HIS A 175 -31.91 -2.65 16.23
C HIS A 175 -33.38 -2.33 16.02
N GLN A 176 -34.14 -2.24 17.12
CA GLN A 176 -35.62 -2.15 17.05
C GLN A 176 -36.20 -3.38 16.31
N GLU A 177 -36.89 -3.17 15.18
CA GLU A 177 -37.46 -4.23 14.34
C GLU A 177 -36.43 -4.96 13.46
N TYR A 178 -35.25 -4.36 13.23
CA TYR A 178 -34.18 -4.98 12.44
C TYR A 178 -33.37 -5.94 13.31
N VAL A 179 -32.98 -7.06 12.73
CA VAL A 179 -32.09 -8.03 13.38
C VAL A 179 -31.01 -8.46 12.43
N ASP A 180 -29.80 -8.57 12.95
CA ASP A 180 -28.66 -9.14 12.25
C ASP A 180 -27.93 -10.18 13.10
N MET A 181 -27.14 -11.01 12.44
CA MET A 181 -26.37 -12.10 13.05
C MET A 181 -24.88 -11.84 12.90
N CYS A 182 -24.16 -11.85 14.01
CA CYS A 182 -22.70 -11.80 13.99
C CYS A 182 -22.09 -12.28 15.32
N ARG A 183 -20.76 -12.32 15.36
CA ARG A 183 -20.01 -12.69 16.57
C ARG A 183 -19.97 -11.57 17.62
N GLY A 184 -20.17 -10.33 17.21
CA GLY A 184 -19.99 -9.16 18.07
C GLY A 184 -18.51 -8.85 18.40
N PRO A 185 -18.25 -7.99 19.41
CA PRO A 185 -19.26 -7.19 20.11
C PRO A 185 -19.78 -5.99 19.30
N HIS A 186 -20.88 -5.40 19.78
CA HIS A 186 -21.47 -4.18 19.27
C HIS A 186 -21.54 -3.07 20.32
N VAL A 187 -21.74 -1.83 19.87
CA VAL A 187 -22.03 -0.72 20.78
C VAL A 187 -23.34 -0.99 21.54
N PRO A 188 -23.46 -0.64 22.83
CA PRO A 188 -24.69 -0.87 23.60
C PRO A 188 -25.83 0.06 23.19
N ASN A 189 -25.55 1.17 22.46
CA ASN A 189 -26.54 2.16 22.10
C ASN A 189 -26.10 2.95 20.86
N THR A 190 -27.02 3.36 20.01
CA THR A 190 -26.77 4.06 18.74
C THR A 190 -26.12 5.43 18.89
N ARG A 191 -26.12 6.04 20.07
CA ARG A 191 -25.46 7.34 20.33
C ARG A 191 -23.94 7.32 20.05
N PHE A 192 -23.30 6.14 20.06
CA PHE A 192 -21.88 5.98 19.73
C PHE A 192 -21.58 6.07 18.22
N LEU A 193 -22.61 6.02 17.36
CA LEU A 193 -22.48 5.90 15.91
C LEU A 193 -22.57 7.24 15.17
N LYS A 194 -22.43 8.39 15.86
CA LYS A 194 -22.66 9.74 15.29
C LYS A 194 -21.67 10.19 14.23
N ALA A 195 -20.44 9.68 14.29
CA ALA A 195 -19.34 10.11 13.43
C ALA A 195 -19.11 9.06 12.32
N PHE A 196 -19.96 9.02 11.32
CA PHE A 196 -19.87 8.11 10.18
C PHE A 196 -20.09 8.84 8.85
N LYS A 197 -19.70 8.19 7.75
CA LYS A 197 -19.93 8.61 6.38
C LYS A 197 -20.04 7.39 5.48
N LEU A 198 -21.05 7.33 4.62
CA LEU A 198 -21.07 6.39 3.50
C LEU A 198 -20.20 6.93 2.36
N THR A 199 -19.34 6.08 1.79
CA THR A 199 -18.27 6.56 0.89
C THR A 199 -18.48 6.20 -0.57
N ARG A 200 -18.91 4.97 -0.86
CA ARG A 200 -19.14 4.50 -2.24
C ARG A 200 -19.99 3.24 -2.31
N ILE A 201 -20.49 2.95 -3.51
CA ILE A 201 -21.04 1.65 -3.89
C ILE A 201 -20.14 1.01 -4.95
N SER A 202 -20.01 -0.31 -4.91
CA SER A 202 -19.38 -1.10 -5.97
C SER A 202 -20.14 -2.41 -6.20
N GLY A 203 -19.90 -3.05 -7.34
CA GLY A 203 -20.27 -4.44 -7.54
C GLY A 203 -19.43 -5.37 -6.68
N ALA A 204 -20.00 -6.49 -6.29
CA ALA A 204 -19.34 -7.61 -5.63
C ALA A 204 -19.97 -8.91 -6.14
N TYR A 205 -19.38 -10.05 -5.82
CA TYR A 205 -19.96 -11.36 -6.12
C TYR A 205 -20.11 -12.16 -4.83
N TRP A 206 -21.16 -12.97 -4.76
CA TRP A 206 -21.35 -13.88 -3.64
C TRP A 206 -20.10 -14.75 -3.44
N ARG A 207 -19.55 -14.75 -2.21
CA ARG A 207 -18.29 -15.45 -1.84
C ARG A 207 -17.06 -15.06 -2.68
N GLY A 208 -17.09 -13.90 -3.35
CA GLY A 208 -15.98 -13.42 -4.16
C GLY A 208 -15.76 -14.17 -5.49
N ASP A 209 -16.62 -15.08 -5.86
CA ASP A 209 -16.53 -15.83 -7.11
C ASP A 209 -17.41 -15.16 -8.19
N ALA A 210 -16.79 -14.75 -9.30
CA ALA A 210 -17.45 -14.09 -10.42
C ALA A 210 -18.49 -14.99 -11.14
N LYS A 211 -18.55 -16.28 -10.84
CA LYS A 211 -19.56 -17.22 -11.35
C LYS A 211 -20.85 -17.19 -10.54
N ASN A 212 -20.82 -16.62 -9.34
CA ASN A 212 -21.95 -16.52 -8.44
C ASN A 212 -22.76 -15.23 -8.68
N GLU A 213 -23.88 -15.08 -7.96
CA GLU A 213 -24.76 -13.94 -8.04
C GLU A 213 -24.02 -12.62 -7.79
N GLN A 214 -24.35 -11.62 -8.59
CA GLN A 214 -23.82 -10.27 -8.43
C GLN A 214 -24.50 -9.58 -7.25
N LEU A 215 -23.69 -9.06 -6.35
CA LEU A 215 -24.09 -8.27 -5.19
C LEU A 215 -23.70 -6.80 -5.39
N GLN A 216 -24.24 -5.95 -4.54
CA GLN A 216 -23.80 -4.57 -4.40
C GLN A 216 -23.18 -4.38 -3.03
N ARG A 217 -22.09 -3.67 -2.96
CA ARG A 217 -21.31 -3.42 -1.75
C ARG A 217 -21.33 -1.94 -1.40
N ILE A 218 -21.98 -1.62 -0.28
CA ILE A 218 -22.04 -0.26 0.28
C ILE A 218 -20.84 -0.11 1.23
N TYR A 219 -19.94 0.83 0.95
CA TYR A 219 -18.82 1.16 1.82
C TYR A 219 -19.14 2.36 2.72
N GLY A 220 -18.63 2.31 3.92
CA GLY A 220 -18.68 3.41 4.87
C GLY A 220 -17.46 3.45 5.78
N THR A 221 -17.34 4.55 6.50
CA THR A 221 -16.35 4.74 7.56
C THR A 221 -17.03 5.27 8.82
N ALA A 222 -16.46 4.94 9.98
CA ALA A 222 -16.93 5.46 11.25
C ALA A 222 -15.77 5.64 12.23
N TRP A 223 -15.89 6.65 13.11
CA TRP A 223 -14.83 7.13 13.97
C TRP A 223 -15.36 7.46 15.36
N ALA A 224 -14.45 7.60 16.34
CA ALA A 224 -14.82 7.91 17.71
C ALA A 224 -15.57 9.25 17.84
N ASP A 225 -15.20 10.23 17.02
CA ASP A 225 -15.78 11.55 17.02
C ASP A 225 -15.73 12.23 15.64
N LYS A 226 -16.42 13.37 15.53
CA LYS A 226 -16.47 14.15 14.30
C LYS A 226 -15.11 14.67 13.85
N LYS A 227 -14.21 15.01 14.76
CA LYS A 227 -12.87 15.53 14.43
C LYS A 227 -12.04 14.47 13.70
N GLN A 228 -12.10 13.22 14.15
CA GLN A 228 -11.43 12.10 13.49
C GLN A 228 -12.05 11.80 12.12
N LEU A 229 -13.39 11.84 12.02
CA LEU A 229 -14.09 11.67 10.75
C LEU A 229 -13.71 12.76 9.74
N ASP A 230 -13.74 14.03 10.15
CA ASP A 230 -13.39 15.17 9.29
C ASP A 230 -11.92 15.09 8.84
N ALA A 231 -11.00 14.68 9.71
CA ALA A 231 -9.60 14.46 9.38
C ALA A 231 -9.44 13.31 8.34
N TYR A 232 -10.20 12.22 8.48
CA TYR A 232 -10.22 11.15 7.50
C TYR A 232 -10.75 11.61 6.14
N ILE A 233 -11.87 12.34 6.12
CA ILE A 233 -12.46 12.87 4.88
C ILE A 233 -11.46 13.78 4.16
N LEU A 234 -10.83 14.73 4.89
CA LEU A 234 -9.81 15.61 4.33
C LEU A 234 -8.64 14.83 3.74
N ARG A 235 -8.15 13.80 4.45
CA ARG A 235 -7.08 12.93 3.95
C ARG A 235 -7.48 12.20 2.67
N MET A 236 -8.72 11.72 2.57
CA MET A 236 -9.23 11.04 1.38
C MET A 236 -9.39 12.01 0.19
N GLU A 237 -9.85 13.23 0.43
CA GLU A 237 -9.91 14.29 -0.59
C GLU A 237 -8.51 14.66 -1.10
N GLU A 238 -7.54 14.79 -0.20
CA GLU A 238 -6.15 15.03 -0.59
C GLU A 238 -5.56 13.84 -1.37
N ALA A 239 -5.87 12.60 -0.97
CA ALA A 239 -5.47 11.42 -1.71
C ALA A 239 -6.04 11.40 -3.14
N ASP A 240 -7.31 11.79 -3.30
CA ASP A 240 -7.96 11.87 -4.61
C ASP A 240 -7.35 12.96 -5.52
N LYS A 241 -6.99 14.12 -4.94
CA LYS A 241 -6.28 15.20 -5.67
C LYS A 241 -4.88 14.79 -6.10
N ARG A 242 -4.23 13.89 -5.34
CA ARG A 242 -2.88 13.38 -5.60
C ARG A 242 -2.84 12.11 -6.45
N ASP A 243 -4.00 11.57 -6.81
CA ASP A 243 -4.09 10.32 -7.58
C ASP A 243 -3.19 10.37 -8.83
N HIS A 244 -2.20 9.47 -8.88
CA HIS A 244 -1.21 9.40 -9.95
C HIS A 244 -1.85 9.24 -11.35
N ARG A 245 -3.05 8.65 -11.45
CA ARG A 245 -3.77 8.47 -12.71
C ARG A 245 -4.30 9.81 -13.24
N LYS A 246 -4.82 10.66 -12.32
CA LYS A 246 -5.30 12.01 -12.66
C LYS A 246 -4.16 12.93 -13.02
N ILE A 247 -3.11 12.96 -12.18
CA ILE A 247 -1.92 13.78 -12.40
C ILE A 247 -1.17 13.31 -13.64
N GLY A 248 -0.98 12.00 -13.81
CA GLY A 248 -0.31 11.41 -14.96
C GLY A 248 -0.97 11.78 -16.27
N LYS A 249 -2.31 11.76 -16.32
CA LYS A 249 -3.09 12.23 -17.47
C LYS A 249 -2.94 13.75 -17.68
N ALA A 250 -3.06 14.54 -16.61
CA ALA A 250 -2.98 16.01 -16.71
C ALA A 250 -1.59 16.51 -17.15
N GLN A 251 -0.53 15.81 -16.75
CA GLN A 251 0.86 16.14 -17.10
C GLN A 251 1.40 15.36 -18.32
N ASP A 252 0.57 14.52 -18.92
CA ASP A 252 0.93 13.72 -20.11
C ASP A 252 2.12 12.78 -19.84
N LEU A 253 2.04 11.99 -18.73
CA LEU A 253 3.15 11.12 -18.32
C LEU A 253 3.00 9.69 -18.86
N PHE A 254 1.81 9.12 -18.81
CA PHE A 254 1.52 7.74 -19.23
C PHE A 254 0.03 7.52 -19.48
N HIS A 255 -0.30 6.38 -20.10
CA HIS A 255 -1.65 5.86 -20.14
C HIS A 255 -1.67 4.33 -20.01
N LEU A 256 -2.85 3.81 -19.73
CA LEU A 256 -3.20 2.38 -19.71
C LEU A 256 -4.35 2.18 -20.69
N GLN A 257 -4.38 1.05 -21.40
CA GLN A 257 -5.43 0.75 -22.37
C GLN A 257 -5.82 -0.74 -22.36
N GLU A 258 -6.94 -1.06 -22.98
CA GLU A 258 -7.59 -2.37 -22.89
C GLU A 258 -6.76 -3.49 -23.57
N GLU A 259 -6.02 -3.17 -24.62
CA GLU A 259 -5.19 -4.15 -25.35
C GLU A 259 -3.96 -4.60 -24.54
N ALA A 260 -3.62 -3.89 -23.47
CA ALA A 260 -2.48 -4.18 -22.61
C ALA A 260 -2.82 -3.99 -21.13
N PRO A 261 -3.73 -4.81 -20.56
CA PRO A 261 -4.22 -4.61 -19.20
C PRO A 261 -3.10 -4.83 -18.18
N GLY A 262 -2.82 -3.80 -17.39
CA GLY A 262 -1.75 -3.81 -16.39
C GLY A 262 -0.34 -3.60 -16.98
N LEU A 263 -0.23 -3.11 -18.23
CA LEU A 263 1.03 -2.70 -18.85
C LEU A 263 0.97 -1.20 -19.17
N VAL A 264 2.08 -0.49 -18.96
CA VAL A 264 2.13 0.97 -19.00
C VAL A 264 2.67 1.46 -20.33
N PHE A 265 1.97 2.39 -20.97
CA PHE A 265 2.47 3.17 -22.09
C PHE A 265 3.04 4.49 -21.58
N TRP A 266 4.34 4.63 -21.60
CA TRP A 266 5.03 5.84 -21.16
C TRP A 266 5.08 6.89 -22.26
N HIS A 267 4.63 8.12 -21.96
CA HIS A 267 4.76 9.27 -22.85
C HIS A 267 6.14 9.93 -22.69
N PRO A 268 6.54 10.83 -23.59
CA PRO A 268 7.89 11.43 -23.53
C PRO A 268 8.24 12.05 -22.18
N LYS A 269 7.29 12.77 -21.54
CA LYS A 269 7.51 13.35 -20.21
C LYS A 269 7.64 12.29 -19.11
N GLY A 270 6.77 11.29 -19.13
CA GLY A 270 6.84 10.18 -18.19
C GLY A 270 8.11 9.34 -18.36
N TRP A 271 8.51 9.10 -19.63
CA TRP A 271 9.76 8.42 -19.92
C TRP A 271 10.99 9.23 -19.48
N SER A 272 10.94 10.56 -19.60
CA SER A 272 11.98 11.43 -19.07
C SER A 272 12.13 11.32 -17.55
N LEU A 273 11.00 11.28 -16.81
CA LEU A 273 10.99 11.03 -15.35
C LEU A 273 11.58 9.65 -15.02
N TRP A 274 11.18 8.62 -15.78
CA TRP A 274 11.72 7.27 -15.65
C TRP A 274 13.25 7.26 -15.77
N GLN A 275 13.78 7.87 -16.84
CA GLN A 275 15.22 7.90 -17.09
C GLN A 275 16.00 8.62 -15.98
N VAL A 276 15.43 9.66 -15.38
CA VAL A 276 16.07 10.35 -14.23
C VAL A 276 16.18 9.42 -13.03
N VAL A 277 15.11 8.72 -12.67
CA VAL A 277 15.11 7.74 -11.58
C VAL A 277 16.09 6.60 -11.87
N GLU A 278 16.04 6.05 -13.09
CA GLU A 278 16.91 4.95 -13.51
C GLU A 278 18.40 5.34 -13.50
N GLN A 279 18.74 6.55 -13.97
CA GLN A 279 20.11 7.06 -13.94
C GLN A 279 20.62 7.28 -12.52
N TYR A 280 19.77 7.77 -11.62
CA TYR A 280 20.10 7.89 -10.21
C TYR A 280 20.42 6.51 -9.61
N MET A 281 19.57 5.52 -9.83
CA MET A 281 19.79 4.17 -9.34
C MET A 281 21.01 3.47 -9.98
N ARG A 282 21.31 3.74 -11.26
CA ARG A 282 22.57 3.28 -11.87
C ARG A 282 23.80 3.89 -11.20
N LYS A 283 23.72 5.16 -10.77
CA LYS A 283 24.78 5.75 -9.97
C LYS A 283 24.94 4.98 -8.65
N VAL A 284 23.85 4.66 -7.97
CA VAL A 284 23.88 3.83 -6.74
C VAL A 284 24.54 2.48 -6.99
N TYR A 285 24.23 1.78 -8.09
CA TYR A 285 24.88 0.53 -8.45
C TYR A 285 26.39 0.68 -8.60
N ARG A 286 26.84 1.66 -9.40
CA ARG A 286 28.28 1.89 -9.64
C ARG A 286 29.02 2.24 -8.35
N ASP A 287 28.49 3.16 -7.58
CA ASP A 287 29.11 3.63 -6.34
C ASP A 287 29.19 2.51 -5.27
N SER A 288 28.29 1.52 -5.36
CA SER A 288 28.21 0.37 -4.45
C SER A 288 28.88 -0.90 -5.00
N GLY A 289 29.56 -0.81 -6.15
CA GLY A 289 30.31 -1.92 -6.74
C GLY A 289 29.47 -3.05 -7.33
N TYR A 290 28.23 -2.73 -7.81
CA TYR A 290 27.42 -3.69 -8.55
C TYR A 290 27.79 -3.70 -10.03
N GLY A 291 28.06 -4.90 -10.57
CA GLY A 291 28.13 -5.13 -12.01
C GLY A 291 26.73 -5.20 -12.60
N GLU A 292 26.39 -4.29 -13.52
CA GLU A 292 25.09 -4.32 -14.21
C GLU A 292 25.05 -5.46 -15.22
N VAL A 293 24.02 -6.32 -15.14
CA VAL A 293 23.80 -7.45 -16.04
C VAL A 293 22.43 -7.34 -16.70
N ARG A 294 22.16 -8.18 -17.70
CA ARG A 294 20.84 -8.28 -18.33
C ARG A 294 20.55 -9.72 -18.70
N CYS A 295 19.46 -10.26 -18.16
CA CYS A 295 19.00 -11.61 -18.40
C CYS A 295 17.85 -11.66 -19.42
N PRO A 296 17.69 -12.78 -20.16
CA PRO A 296 16.55 -12.98 -21.06
C PRO A 296 15.22 -12.88 -20.31
N GLN A 297 14.18 -12.39 -21.01
CA GLN A 297 12.83 -12.28 -20.42
C GLN A 297 12.03 -13.57 -20.52
N ILE A 298 12.28 -14.38 -21.55
CA ILE A 298 11.59 -15.63 -21.81
C ILE A 298 12.59 -16.76 -21.59
N LEU A 299 12.25 -17.66 -20.67
CA LEU A 299 13.11 -18.76 -20.24
C LEU A 299 12.32 -20.06 -20.17
N ASP A 300 12.99 -21.17 -20.47
CA ASP A 300 12.40 -22.51 -20.40
C ASP A 300 11.92 -22.82 -18.99
N VAL A 301 10.79 -23.49 -18.87
CA VAL A 301 10.17 -23.81 -17.57
C VAL A 301 11.04 -24.68 -16.68
N SER A 302 11.98 -25.44 -17.24
CA SER A 302 12.91 -26.26 -16.46
C SER A 302 13.76 -25.46 -15.47
N LEU A 303 14.09 -24.19 -15.78
CA LEU A 303 14.79 -23.31 -14.86
C LEU A 303 13.92 -22.96 -13.64
N TRP A 304 12.64 -22.71 -13.88
CA TRP A 304 11.66 -22.38 -12.84
C TRP A 304 11.32 -23.57 -11.96
N GLN A 305 11.31 -24.78 -12.53
CA GLN A 305 11.18 -26.04 -11.78
C GLN A 305 12.37 -26.26 -10.85
N LYS A 306 13.59 -26.12 -11.36
CA LYS A 306 14.83 -26.28 -10.57
C LYS A 306 14.90 -25.28 -9.42
N SER A 307 14.55 -24.01 -9.65
CA SER A 307 14.58 -22.95 -8.64
C SER A 307 13.44 -23.05 -7.60
N GLY A 308 12.39 -23.86 -7.85
CA GLY A 308 11.22 -24.00 -6.98
C GLY A 308 10.12 -22.97 -7.22
N HIS A 309 10.27 -22.06 -8.16
CA HIS A 309 9.23 -21.09 -8.50
C HIS A 309 8.01 -21.78 -9.12
N TRP A 310 8.20 -22.84 -9.87
CA TRP A 310 7.10 -23.58 -10.49
C TRP A 310 6.08 -24.08 -9.47
N ASP A 311 6.55 -24.70 -8.37
CA ASP A 311 5.69 -25.29 -7.36
C ASP A 311 5.02 -24.28 -6.43
N ASN A 312 5.61 -23.07 -6.32
CA ASN A 312 5.18 -22.06 -5.36
C ASN A 312 4.61 -20.78 -5.98
N TYR A 313 4.75 -20.59 -7.30
CA TYR A 313 4.44 -19.32 -7.95
C TYR A 313 3.81 -19.47 -9.35
N GLN A 314 3.45 -20.68 -9.78
CA GLN A 314 2.95 -20.97 -11.13
C GLN A 314 1.73 -20.13 -11.52
N ASP A 315 0.77 -19.97 -10.63
CA ASP A 315 -0.48 -19.23 -10.89
C ASP A 315 -0.25 -17.75 -11.24
N ALA A 316 0.89 -17.21 -10.83
CA ALA A 316 1.27 -15.83 -11.10
C ALA A 316 2.18 -15.67 -12.33
N MET A 317 2.41 -16.72 -13.13
CA MET A 317 3.32 -16.69 -14.26
C MET A 317 2.57 -16.63 -15.60
N PHE A 318 3.16 -15.97 -16.60
CA PHE A 318 2.73 -16.06 -18.00
C PHE A 318 3.53 -17.13 -18.73
N PHE A 319 2.86 -17.96 -19.52
CA PHE A 319 3.46 -19.03 -20.28
C PHE A 319 3.24 -18.87 -21.78
N THR A 320 4.16 -19.41 -22.56
CA THR A 320 4.03 -19.53 -24.01
C THR A 320 4.65 -20.86 -24.47
N GLU A 321 4.21 -21.35 -25.60
CA GLU A 321 4.74 -22.57 -26.22
C GLU A 321 5.37 -22.25 -27.58
N SER A 322 6.55 -22.80 -27.81
CA SER A 322 7.23 -22.72 -29.10
C SER A 322 8.08 -23.97 -29.31
N GLU A 323 8.08 -24.50 -30.52
CA GLU A 323 8.90 -25.69 -30.91
C GLU A 323 8.75 -26.87 -29.94
N LYS A 324 7.53 -27.12 -29.45
CA LYS A 324 7.19 -28.19 -28.49
C LYS A 324 7.85 -28.01 -27.10
N ARG A 325 8.24 -26.80 -26.75
CA ARG A 325 8.79 -26.45 -25.44
C ARG A 325 7.91 -25.39 -24.80
N THR A 326 7.75 -25.48 -23.49
CA THR A 326 7.04 -24.48 -22.69
C THR A 326 8.04 -23.48 -22.12
N TYR A 327 7.75 -22.22 -22.29
CA TYR A 327 8.54 -21.10 -21.77
C TYR A 327 7.69 -20.27 -20.82
N ALA A 328 8.34 -19.66 -19.85
CA ALA A 328 7.72 -18.66 -18.99
C ALA A 328 8.34 -17.28 -19.24
N VAL A 329 7.50 -16.25 -19.22
CA VAL A 329 7.97 -14.86 -19.09
C VAL A 329 8.41 -14.67 -17.63
N LYS A 330 9.66 -14.24 -17.40
CA LYS A 330 10.24 -14.22 -16.07
C LYS A 330 9.40 -13.39 -15.07
N PRO A 331 8.96 -13.95 -13.94
CA PRO A 331 8.31 -13.23 -12.87
C PRO A 331 9.31 -12.60 -11.89
N MET A 332 10.58 -13.04 -11.93
CA MET A 332 11.70 -12.64 -11.08
C MET A 332 13.03 -12.76 -11.84
N ASN A 333 14.06 -12.06 -11.37
CA ASN A 333 15.38 -12.06 -12.03
C ASN A 333 16.37 -13.06 -11.39
N CYS A 334 16.13 -13.50 -10.16
CA CYS A 334 17.07 -14.28 -9.36
C CYS A 334 17.62 -15.54 -10.07
N PRO A 335 16.83 -16.43 -10.71
CA PRO A 335 17.41 -17.58 -11.40
C PRO A 335 18.32 -17.19 -12.57
N GLY A 336 18.02 -16.06 -13.25
CA GLY A 336 18.87 -15.53 -14.32
C GLY A 336 20.25 -15.10 -13.83
N HIS A 337 20.31 -14.40 -12.70
CA HIS A 337 21.59 -13.96 -12.12
C HIS A 337 22.45 -15.15 -11.65
N VAL A 338 21.83 -16.22 -11.14
CA VAL A 338 22.54 -17.46 -10.84
C VAL A 338 23.14 -18.06 -12.10
N GLN A 339 22.44 -18.02 -13.25
CA GLN A 339 23.00 -18.51 -14.51
C GLN A 339 24.20 -17.67 -14.99
N VAL A 340 24.20 -16.35 -14.73
CA VAL A 340 25.37 -15.49 -15.00
C VAL A 340 26.53 -15.87 -14.09
N PHE A 341 26.29 -16.05 -12.79
CA PHE A 341 27.29 -16.48 -11.83
C PHE A 341 27.93 -17.83 -12.24
N ASN A 342 27.12 -18.78 -12.69
CA ASN A 342 27.58 -20.13 -13.05
C ASN A 342 28.50 -20.18 -14.30
N GLN A 343 28.67 -19.09 -15.03
CA GLN A 343 29.58 -19.05 -16.19
C GLN A 343 31.06 -18.90 -15.78
N GLY A 344 31.34 -18.52 -14.52
CA GLY A 344 32.68 -18.35 -14.00
C GLY A 344 33.07 -19.42 -12.98
N LEU A 345 34.40 -19.62 -12.80
CA LEU A 345 34.95 -20.32 -11.65
C LEU A 345 35.27 -19.27 -10.58
N HIS A 346 34.66 -19.41 -9.42
CA HIS A 346 34.77 -18.43 -8.34
C HIS A 346 35.51 -19.05 -7.15
N SER A 347 36.38 -18.27 -6.51
CA SER A 347 36.98 -18.61 -5.22
C SER A 347 36.35 -17.77 -4.12
N TYR A 348 36.52 -18.18 -2.87
CA TYR A 348 36.10 -17.40 -1.71
C TYR A 348 36.69 -15.96 -1.67
N ARG A 349 37.78 -15.70 -2.37
CA ARG A 349 38.44 -14.39 -2.46
C ARG A 349 37.71 -13.44 -3.42
N ASP A 350 36.95 -13.98 -4.36
CA ASP A 350 36.17 -13.20 -5.33
C ASP A 350 34.85 -12.68 -4.71
N LEU A 351 34.42 -13.28 -3.59
CA LEU A 351 33.20 -12.93 -2.90
C LEU A 351 33.39 -11.74 -1.95
N PRO A 352 32.44 -10.81 -1.85
CA PRO A 352 31.10 -10.85 -2.46
C PRO A 352 31.08 -10.41 -3.93
N ILE A 353 30.31 -11.12 -4.77
CA ILE A 353 30.02 -10.73 -6.15
C ILE A 353 28.62 -10.12 -6.17
N ARG A 354 28.48 -8.90 -6.73
CA ARG A 354 27.25 -8.15 -6.75
C ARG A 354 26.78 -7.90 -8.19
N TYR A 355 25.59 -8.40 -8.54
CA TYR A 355 24.94 -8.11 -9.80
C TYR A 355 23.72 -7.23 -9.60
N GLY A 356 23.51 -6.25 -10.50
CA GLY A 356 22.32 -5.41 -10.58
C GLY A 356 21.67 -5.49 -11.94
N GLU A 357 20.36 -5.44 -12.01
CA GLU A 357 19.61 -5.43 -13.27
C GLU A 357 18.36 -4.54 -13.14
N PHE A 358 18.14 -3.66 -14.10
CA PHE A 358 16.80 -3.14 -14.35
C PHE A 358 16.01 -4.20 -15.11
N GLY A 359 15.52 -5.17 -14.36
CA GLY A 359 14.94 -6.39 -14.89
C GLY A 359 13.44 -6.25 -15.13
N ALA A 360 13.02 -6.36 -16.40
CA ALA A 360 11.60 -6.39 -16.74
C ALA A 360 11.01 -7.75 -16.33
N CYS A 361 10.05 -7.73 -15.41
CA CYS A 361 9.33 -8.88 -14.88
C CYS A 361 7.85 -8.80 -15.19
N HIS A 362 7.18 -9.96 -15.31
CA HIS A 362 5.75 -10.02 -15.56
C HIS A 362 5.08 -10.99 -14.58
N ARG A 363 3.97 -10.54 -13.97
CA ARG A 363 3.17 -11.33 -13.05
C ARG A 363 1.71 -11.26 -13.46
N ASN A 364 1.06 -12.41 -13.55
CA ASN A 364 -0.35 -12.52 -13.94
C ASN A 364 -1.28 -12.11 -12.79
N GLU A 365 -1.19 -10.85 -12.40
CA GLU A 365 -2.05 -10.27 -11.37
C GLU A 365 -3.52 -10.31 -11.81
N PRO A 366 -4.47 -10.66 -10.90
CA PRO A 366 -5.89 -10.61 -11.19
C PRO A 366 -6.33 -9.20 -11.63
N SER A 367 -7.25 -9.11 -12.59
CA SER A 367 -7.71 -7.81 -13.12
C SER A 367 -8.28 -6.88 -12.03
N GLY A 368 -8.97 -7.43 -11.04
CA GLY A 368 -9.52 -6.68 -9.91
C GLY A 368 -8.48 -6.14 -8.92
N ALA A 369 -7.23 -6.61 -9.00
CA ALA A 369 -6.13 -6.13 -8.16
C ALA A 369 -5.33 -5.00 -8.81
N LEU A 370 -5.51 -4.74 -10.11
CA LEU A 370 -4.77 -3.72 -10.85
C LEU A 370 -5.14 -2.31 -10.37
N HIS A 371 -4.13 -1.43 -10.22
CA HIS A 371 -4.34 -0.07 -9.74
C HIS A 371 -3.37 0.92 -10.38
N GLY A 372 -3.76 1.51 -11.51
CA GLY A 372 -2.90 2.44 -12.25
C GLY A 372 -1.51 1.86 -12.49
N ILE A 373 -0.46 2.63 -12.16
CA ILE A 373 0.94 2.14 -12.20
C ILE A 373 1.46 1.64 -10.85
N LEU A 374 0.63 1.66 -9.79
CA LEU A 374 1.01 1.16 -8.46
C LEU A 374 0.92 -0.36 -8.36
N ARG A 375 0.05 -1.00 -9.15
CA ARG A 375 -0.06 -2.45 -9.25
C ARG A 375 -0.35 -2.86 -10.68
N VAL A 376 0.64 -3.42 -11.33
CA VAL A 376 0.71 -3.72 -12.76
C VAL A 376 1.04 -5.19 -13.00
N ARG A 377 0.90 -5.66 -14.23
CA ARG A 377 1.31 -7.02 -14.66
C ARG A 377 2.72 -7.06 -15.23
N GLY A 378 3.18 -5.96 -15.86
CA GLY A 378 4.55 -5.83 -16.34
C GLY A 378 5.23 -4.65 -15.65
N PHE A 379 6.38 -4.90 -15.05
CA PHE A 379 7.14 -3.90 -14.30
C PHE A 379 8.64 -4.13 -14.42
N THR A 380 9.40 -3.07 -14.23
CA THR A 380 10.86 -3.11 -14.18
C THR A 380 11.33 -2.93 -12.75
N GLN A 381 12.21 -3.81 -12.30
CA GLN A 381 12.72 -3.81 -10.92
C GLN A 381 14.17 -3.36 -10.89
N ASP A 382 14.56 -2.52 -9.90
CA ASP A 382 15.97 -2.24 -9.55
C ASP A 382 16.57 -3.41 -8.78
N ASP A 383 16.58 -4.55 -9.42
CA ASP A 383 16.91 -5.81 -8.76
C ASP A 383 18.42 -6.00 -8.62
N GLY A 384 18.86 -6.58 -7.53
CA GLY A 384 20.24 -6.92 -7.32
C GLY A 384 20.41 -8.18 -6.49
N HIS A 385 21.48 -8.93 -6.79
CA HIS A 385 21.81 -10.15 -6.09
C HIS A 385 23.27 -10.14 -5.69
N VAL A 386 23.52 -10.47 -4.42
CA VAL A 386 24.87 -10.57 -3.87
C VAL A 386 25.16 -12.02 -3.54
N PHE A 387 26.17 -12.58 -4.18
CA PHE A 387 26.71 -13.91 -3.86
C PHE A 387 27.84 -13.72 -2.86
N CYS A 388 27.69 -14.20 -1.64
CA CYS A 388 28.62 -13.92 -0.56
C CYS A 388 28.87 -15.13 0.34
N LEU A 389 29.91 -15.01 1.17
CA LEU A 389 30.12 -15.91 2.30
C LEU A 389 29.11 -15.57 3.40
N GLU A 390 28.80 -16.55 4.22
CA GLU A 390 27.94 -16.34 5.39
C GLU A 390 28.45 -15.24 6.32
N SER A 391 29.78 -15.18 6.54
CA SER A 391 30.44 -14.15 7.34
C SER A 391 30.36 -12.74 6.76
N GLN A 392 29.92 -12.59 5.50
CA GLN A 392 29.79 -11.30 4.83
C GLN A 392 28.33 -10.76 4.86
N ILE A 393 27.34 -11.55 5.30
CA ILE A 393 25.92 -11.16 5.30
C ILE A 393 25.71 -9.86 6.06
N GLU A 394 26.21 -9.74 7.28
CA GLU A 394 26.00 -8.56 8.13
C GLU A 394 26.54 -7.29 7.48
N ALA A 395 27.75 -7.34 6.90
CA ALA A 395 28.34 -6.19 6.22
C ALA A 395 27.55 -5.77 4.97
N GLU A 396 27.08 -6.74 4.18
CA GLU A 396 26.30 -6.46 2.96
C GLU A 396 24.90 -5.90 3.28
N VAL A 397 24.24 -6.44 4.31
CA VAL A 397 22.91 -5.94 4.76
C VAL A 397 23.06 -4.53 5.34
N THR A 398 24.11 -4.27 6.14
CA THR A 398 24.39 -2.93 6.67
C THR A 398 24.65 -1.91 5.57
N ALA A 399 25.48 -2.26 4.58
CA ALA A 399 25.74 -1.40 3.43
C ALA A 399 24.47 -1.10 2.63
N PHE A 400 23.66 -2.13 2.38
CA PHE A 400 22.37 -1.96 1.71
C PHE A 400 21.43 -1.04 2.49
N HIS A 401 21.33 -1.20 3.81
CA HIS A 401 20.50 -0.34 4.66
C HIS A 401 20.88 1.13 4.49
N GLN A 402 22.17 1.46 4.56
CA GLN A 402 22.65 2.83 4.37
C GLN A 402 22.31 3.39 2.98
N GLN A 403 22.49 2.56 1.94
CA GLN A 403 22.13 2.93 0.57
C GLN A 403 20.62 3.21 0.43
N ALA A 404 19.77 2.35 0.98
CA ALA A 404 18.33 2.49 0.93
C ALA A 404 17.86 3.79 1.58
N LEU A 405 18.38 4.11 2.78
CA LEU A 405 18.05 5.35 3.46
C LEU A 405 18.49 6.58 2.66
N ALA A 406 19.71 6.59 2.10
CA ALA A 406 20.19 7.69 1.28
C ALA A 406 19.34 7.91 0.05
N VAL A 407 18.91 6.84 -0.63
CA VAL A 407 18.01 6.92 -1.79
C VAL A 407 16.66 7.51 -1.37
N TYR A 408 16.03 6.99 -0.33
CA TYR A 408 14.71 7.48 0.09
C TYR A 408 14.73 8.95 0.49
N THR A 409 15.73 9.38 1.25
CA THR A 409 15.91 10.79 1.61
C THR A 409 16.08 11.68 0.37
N ALA A 410 16.87 11.25 -0.63
CA ALA A 410 17.06 12.01 -1.87
C ALA A 410 15.76 12.19 -2.67
N PHE A 411 14.83 11.25 -2.57
CA PHE A 411 13.50 11.35 -3.19
C PHE A 411 12.44 12.02 -2.32
N GLY A 412 12.81 12.45 -1.08
CA GLY A 412 11.95 13.23 -0.18
C GLY A 412 11.16 12.40 0.83
N PHE A 413 11.58 11.17 1.12
CA PHE A 413 10.94 10.31 2.13
C PHE A 413 11.79 10.29 3.41
N ASP A 414 11.24 10.85 4.50
CA ASP A 414 11.93 10.95 5.79
C ASP A 414 11.38 9.98 6.85
N ASP A 415 10.11 9.52 6.73
CA ASP A 415 9.48 8.58 7.66
C ASP A 415 9.54 7.16 7.07
N ILE A 416 10.50 6.38 7.56
CA ILE A 416 10.80 5.03 7.07
C ILE A 416 10.65 4.04 8.21
N GLN A 417 9.74 3.07 8.04
CA GLN A 417 9.52 1.98 8.98
C GLN A 417 10.22 0.71 8.47
N ILE A 418 10.95 0.05 9.34
CA ILE A 418 11.67 -1.19 9.02
C ILE A 418 10.92 -2.36 9.64
N LYS A 419 10.73 -3.42 8.86
CA LYS A 419 10.09 -4.65 9.32
C LYS A 419 10.91 -5.86 8.90
N ILE A 420 10.85 -6.94 9.69
CA ILE A 420 11.41 -8.25 9.31
C ILE A 420 10.24 -9.21 9.13
N ALA A 421 10.05 -9.68 7.91
CA ALA A 421 9.09 -10.72 7.59
C ALA A 421 9.74 -12.09 7.79
N LEU A 422 9.17 -12.88 8.68
CA LEU A 422 9.68 -14.15 9.15
C LEU A 422 9.08 -15.33 8.37
N ARG A 423 9.58 -16.53 8.63
CA ARG A 423 9.22 -17.79 7.96
C ARG A 423 7.72 -17.98 7.80
N PRO A 424 7.23 -18.29 6.58
CA PRO A 424 5.86 -18.72 6.35
C PRO A 424 5.67 -20.21 6.65
N GLU A 425 4.43 -20.66 6.76
CA GLU A 425 4.11 -22.07 6.95
C GLU A 425 4.63 -22.93 5.79
N LYS A 426 4.32 -22.54 4.55
CA LYS A 426 4.82 -23.19 3.34
C LYS A 426 6.15 -22.56 2.92
N ARG A 427 7.25 -23.31 3.08
CA ARG A 427 8.62 -22.82 2.81
C ARG A 427 9.55 -23.92 2.33
N LEU A 428 10.68 -23.52 1.75
CA LEU A 428 11.82 -24.39 1.44
C LEU A 428 12.77 -24.47 2.64
N GLY A 429 13.50 -25.59 2.77
CA GLY A 429 14.53 -25.81 3.79
C GLY A 429 13.99 -26.20 5.16
N ASP A 430 14.92 -26.45 6.06
CA ASP A 430 14.67 -26.84 7.43
C ASP A 430 14.64 -25.65 8.41
N ASP A 431 14.16 -25.89 9.62
CA ASP A 431 14.06 -24.85 10.65
C ASP A 431 15.42 -24.27 11.06
N ALA A 432 16.48 -25.09 11.09
CA ALA A 432 17.82 -24.63 11.46
C ALA A 432 18.36 -23.60 10.45
N THR A 433 18.11 -23.79 9.15
CA THR A 433 18.48 -22.84 8.10
C THR A 433 17.71 -21.54 8.24
N TRP A 434 16.40 -21.61 8.56
CA TRP A 434 15.59 -20.43 8.80
C TRP A 434 15.99 -19.67 10.07
N ASP A 435 16.28 -20.38 11.17
CA ASP A 435 16.79 -19.77 12.41
C ASP A 435 18.05 -18.94 12.14
N LYS A 436 18.96 -19.50 11.35
CA LYS A 436 20.20 -18.86 10.93
C LYS A 436 19.98 -17.62 10.07
N ALA A 437 19.09 -17.71 9.07
CA ALA A 437 18.78 -16.61 8.19
C ALA A 437 18.10 -15.45 8.94
N GLU A 438 17.12 -15.74 9.79
CA GLU A 438 16.43 -14.75 10.60
C GLU A 438 17.37 -14.08 11.62
N ALA A 439 18.26 -14.87 12.26
CA ALA A 439 19.26 -14.34 13.20
C ALA A 439 20.25 -13.40 12.49
N ALA A 440 20.67 -13.72 11.26
CA ALA A 440 21.56 -12.87 10.48
C ALA A 440 20.92 -11.49 10.16
N LEU A 441 19.64 -11.45 9.80
CA LEU A 441 18.93 -10.17 9.57
C LEU A 441 18.76 -9.36 10.85
N ARG A 442 18.41 -10.00 11.97
CA ARG A 442 18.29 -9.33 13.28
C ARG A 442 19.66 -8.76 13.72
N SER A 443 20.73 -9.52 13.57
CA SER A 443 22.10 -9.07 13.88
C SER A 443 22.47 -7.83 13.08
N ALA A 444 22.27 -7.86 11.77
CA ALA A 444 22.59 -6.74 10.89
C ALA A 444 21.80 -5.46 11.24
N LEU A 445 20.49 -5.55 11.49
CA LEU A 445 19.71 -4.39 11.93
C LEU A 445 20.11 -3.91 13.34
N GLY A 446 20.50 -4.83 14.24
CA GLY A 446 21.07 -4.48 15.54
C GLY A 446 22.35 -3.67 15.43
N VAL A 447 23.24 -4.02 14.51
CA VAL A 447 24.46 -3.25 14.19
C VAL A 447 24.13 -1.88 13.63
N CYS A 448 23.07 -1.76 12.82
CA CYS A 448 22.59 -0.48 12.30
C CYS A 448 21.97 0.42 13.39
N GLY A 449 21.65 -0.12 14.57
CA GLY A 449 21.07 0.63 15.68
C GLY A 449 19.64 1.15 15.40
N VAL A 450 18.88 0.44 14.55
CA VAL A 450 17.54 0.83 14.16
C VAL A 450 16.49 -0.06 14.83
N GLU A 451 15.30 0.52 15.06
CA GLU A 451 14.15 -0.25 15.53
C GLU A 451 13.42 -0.92 14.37
N TRP A 452 12.88 -2.11 14.58
CA TRP A 452 12.08 -2.84 13.61
C TRP A 452 10.89 -3.55 14.24
N GLN A 453 9.91 -3.86 13.40
CA GLN A 453 8.76 -4.70 13.74
C GLN A 453 8.92 -6.08 13.09
N GLU A 454 8.58 -7.14 13.81
CA GLU A 454 8.53 -8.49 13.22
C GLU A 454 7.14 -8.80 12.66
N LEU A 455 7.12 -9.46 11.49
CA LEU A 455 5.92 -9.92 10.79
C LEU A 455 5.98 -11.45 10.64
N PRO A 456 5.48 -12.22 11.62
CA PRO A 456 5.47 -13.68 11.54
C PRO A 456 4.62 -14.17 10.34
N GLY A 457 5.18 -15.11 9.57
CA GLY A 457 4.47 -15.72 8.43
C GLY A 457 4.53 -14.97 7.10
N GLU A 458 5.11 -13.75 7.06
CA GLU A 458 5.10 -12.88 5.88
C GLU A 458 6.38 -13.01 5.00
N GLY A 459 7.31 -13.86 5.38
CA GLY A 459 8.54 -14.12 4.63
C GLY A 459 8.29 -14.75 3.26
N ALA A 460 9.27 -14.67 2.36
CA ALA A 460 9.20 -15.41 1.10
C ALA A 460 9.39 -16.92 1.35
N PHE A 461 8.95 -17.76 0.41
CA PHE A 461 9.06 -19.22 0.57
C PHE A 461 10.53 -19.72 0.62
N TYR A 462 11.50 -18.90 0.21
CA TYR A 462 12.93 -19.24 0.14
C TYR A 462 13.80 -18.48 1.18
N GLY A 463 13.27 -17.52 1.92
CA GLY A 463 14.02 -16.80 2.95
C GLY A 463 13.28 -15.66 3.61
N PRO A 464 13.71 -15.28 4.83
CA PRO A 464 13.20 -14.11 5.52
C PRO A 464 13.66 -12.83 4.82
N LYS A 465 12.96 -11.72 5.06
CA LYS A 465 13.26 -10.44 4.41
C LYS A 465 13.12 -9.24 5.35
N ILE A 466 14.01 -8.27 5.20
CA ILE A 466 13.82 -6.92 5.69
C ILE A 466 12.94 -6.18 4.68
N GLU A 467 11.95 -5.45 5.15
CA GLU A 467 11.06 -4.61 4.36
C GLU A 467 11.17 -3.15 4.79
N TYR A 468 11.24 -2.26 3.80
CA TYR A 468 11.24 -0.80 4.01
C TYR A 468 9.87 -0.25 3.63
N HIS A 469 9.20 0.31 4.60
CA HIS A 469 7.88 0.91 4.46
C HIS A 469 7.99 2.43 4.56
N LEU A 470 7.72 3.13 3.46
CA LEU A 470 7.81 4.59 3.38
C LEU A 470 6.46 5.22 3.62
N LYS A 471 6.44 6.32 4.37
CA LYS A 471 5.25 7.14 4.55
C LYS A 471 5.26 8.30 3.57
N ASP A 472 4.18 8.47 2.82
CA ASP A 472 4.04 9.59 1.89
C ASP A 472 3.57 10.88 2.58
N ALA A 473 3.49 11.98 1.81
CA ALA A 473 3.13 13.32 2.30
C ALA A 473 1.74 13.42 2.95
N ILE A 474 0.87 12.42 2.80
CA ILE A 474 -0.45 12.36 3.44
C ILE A 474 -0.58 11.20 4.43
N GLY A 475 0.56 10.60 4.82
CA GLY A 475 0.65 9.59 5.87
C GLY A 475 0.30 8.16 5.44
N ARG A 476 0.16 7.86 4.14
CA ARG A 476 -0.04 6.48 3.66
C ARG A 476 1.30 5.75 3.65
N THR A 477 1.27 4.47 4.03
CA THR A 477 2.46 3.62 4.09
C THR A 477 2.57 2.75 2.84
N TRP A 478 3.77 2.73 2.23
CA TRP A 478 4.10 1.98 1.02
C TRP A 478 5.29 1.07 1.24
N GLN A 479 5.12 -0.23 1.07
CA GLN A 479 6.23 -1.16 1.04
C GLN A 479 6.95 -1.01 -0.31
N LEU A 480 8.26 -0.72 -0.27
CA LEU A 480 9.12 -0.56 -1.44
C LEU A 480 10.34 -1.47 -1.37
N GLY A 481 11.35 -1.09 -0.60
CA GLY A 481 12.62 -1.81 -0.56
C GLY A 481 12.54 -3.13 0.18
N THR A 482 13.36 -4.07 -0.25
CA THR A 482 13.53 -5.38 0.38
C THR A 482 14.97 -5.83 0.37
N MET A 483 15.38 -6.56 1.42
CA MET A 483 16.63 -7.32 1.47
C MET A 483 16.30 -8.70 2.02
N GLN A 484 16.59 -9.76 1.25
CA GLN A 484 16.26 -11.15 1.61
C GLN A 484 17.51 -11.99 1.67
N VAL A 485 17.56 -12.91 2.62
CA VAL A 485 18.66 -13.88 2.77
C VAL A 485 18.21 -15.24 2.30
N ASP A 486 18.92 -15.80 1.33
CA ASP A 486 18.60 -17.09 0.70
C ASP A 486 19.80 -18.03 0.75
N PHE A 487 19.66 -19.12 1.50
CA PHE A 487 20.63 -20.22 1.59
C PHE A 487 20.32 -21.37 0.62
N MET A 488 19.20 -21.30 -0.13
CA MET A 488 18.65 -22.44 -0.86
C MET A 488 18.88 -22.38 -2.36
N MET A 489 18.54 -21.26 -2.99
CA MET A 489 18.50 -21.13 -4.44
C MET A 489 19.86 -21.32 -5.10
N PRO A 490 20.98 -20.82 -4.56
CA PRO A 490 22.30 -21.08 -5.12
C PRO A 490 22.58 -22.58 -5.29
N GLY A 491 22.35 -23.37 -4.25
CA GLY A 491 22.56 -24.82 -4.29
C GLY A 491 21.60 -25.53 -5.26
N ARG A 492 20.33 -25.15 -5.29
CA ARG A 492 19.32 -25.72 -6.23
C ARG A 492 19.67 -25.47 -7.69
N LEU A 493 20.31 -24.35 -8.00
CA LEU A 493 20.71 -23.96 -9.35
C LEU A 493 22.18 -24.23 -9.66
N GLY A 494 22.90 -24.89 -8.75
CA GLY A 494 24.29 -25.34 -8.93
C GLY A 494 25.32 -24.22 -8.90
N ALA A 495 25.07 -23.13 -8.17
CA ALA A 495 26.07 -22.11 -7.94
C ALA A 495 27.11 -22.60 -6.92
N GLU A 496 28.39 -22.55 -7.29
CA GLU A 496 29.49 -23.04 -6.48
C GLU A 496 30.66 -22.04 -6.47
N TYR A 497 31.39 -22.03 -5.35
CA TYR A 497 32.71 -21.41 -5.23
C TYR A 497 33.67 -22.38 -4.56
N VAL A 498 34.99 -22.13 -4.72
CA VAL A 498 36.02 -22.93 -4.07
C VAL A 498 36.48 -22.20 -2.81
N ASP A 499 36.39 -22.87 -1.67
CA ASP A 499 36.80 -22.33 -0.37
C ASP A 499 38.34 -22.38 -0.16
N GLU A 500 38.81 -21.92 0.98
CA GLU A 500 40.22 -21.89 1.35
C GLU A 500 40.87 -23.28 1.47
N HIS A 501 40.06 -24.33 1.60
CA HIS A 501 40.45 -25.71 1.65
C HIS A 501 40.32 -26.45 0.33
N SER A 502 40.12 -25.72 -0.79
CA SER A 502 39.89 -26.26 -2.13
C SER A 502 38.62 -27.13 -2.23
N GLN A 503 37.64 -26.91 -1.35
CA GLN A 503 36.35 -27.59 -1.38
C GLN A 503 35.32 -26.71 -2.08
N LYS A 504 34.44 -27.34 -2.88
CA LYS A 504 33.31 -26.69 -3.49
C LYS A 504 32.22 -26.46 -2.45
N LYS A 505 31.70 -25.22 -2.40
CA LYS A 505 30.62 -24.81 -1.51
C LYS A 505 29.63 -23.93 -2.26
N HIS A 506 28.41 -23.85 -1.77
CA HIS A 506 27.38 -22.93 -2.29
C HIS A 506 27.48 -21.59 -1.57
N PRO A 507 27.45 -20.46 -2.30
CA PRO A 507 27.40 -19.15 -1.67
C PRO A 507 26.02 -18.91 -1.06
N VAL A 508 25.95 -17.96 -0.11
CA VAL A 508 24.69 -17.35 0.28
C VAL A 508 24.29 -16.33 -0.78
N MET A 509 23.01 -16.22 -1.08
CA MET A 509 22.48 -15.22 -2.00
C MET A 509 21.63 -14.21 -1.25
N LEU A 510 21.97 -12.93 -1.42
CA LEU A 510 21.14 -11.84 -0.91
C LEU A 510 20.38 -11.24 -2.09
N HIS A 511 19.06 -11.13 -1.96
CA HIS A 511 18.20 -10.48 -2.94
C HIS A 511 17.89 -9.08 -2.44
N ARG A 512 18.09 -8.07 -3.27
CA ARG A 512 17.85 -6.68 -2.88
C ARG A 512 17.15 -5.87 -3.96
N ALA A 513 16.23 -5.03 -3.52
CA ALA A 513 15.67 -3.96 -4.32
C ALA A 513 15.46 -2.74 -3.41
N ILE A 514 15.80 -1.54 -3.87
CA ILE A 514 15.59 -0.30 -3.10
C ILE A 514 14.24 0.34 -3.49
N VAL A 515 14.06 0.64 -4.76
CA VAL A 515 12.80 1.25 -5.25
C VAL A 515 11.76 0.18 -5.62
N GLY A 516 12.19 -1.07 -5.77
CA GLY A 516 11.32 -2.18 -6.18
C GLY A 516 10.86 -2.01 -7.63
N SER A 517 9.54 -2.01 -7.87
CA SER A 517 9.01 -1.68 -9.21
C SER A 517 9.19 -0.20 -9.52
N MET A 518 9.82 0.11 -10.63
CA MET A 518 9.99 1.48 -11.15
C MET A 518 8.63 2.15 -11.37
N GLU A 519 7.66 1.42 -11.93
CA GLU A 519 6.30 1.89 -12.16
C GLU A 519 5.64 2.30 -10.84
N ARG A 520 5.69 1.40 -9.84
CA ARG A 520 5.11 1.66 -8.52
C ARG A 520 5.81 2.83 -7.83
N PHE A 521 7.13 2.89 -7.87
CA PHE A 521 7.89 3.96 -7.25
C PHE A 521 7.57 5.32 -7.89
N ILE A 522 7.52 5.39 -9.23
CA ILE A 522 7.15 6.62 -9.94
C ILE A 522 5.71 7.02 -9.61
N GLY A 523 4.78 6.07 -9.53
CA GLY A 523 3.42 6.33 -9.09
C GLY A 523 3.36 6.95 -7.69
N ILE A 524 4.13 6.41 -6.76
CA ILE A 524 4.25 6.94 -5.38
C ILE A 524 4.89 8.34 -5.40
N LEU A 525 5.93 8.58 -6.21
CA LEU A 525 6.55 9.90 -6.35
C LEU A 525 5.56 10.94 -6.90
N ILE A 526 4.74 10.58 -7.90
CA ILE A 526 3.70 11.45 -8.44
C ILE A 526 2.73 11.87 -7.32
N GLU A 527 2.28 10.93 -6.52
CA GLU A 527 1.33 11.19 -5.43
C GLU A 527 1.99 11.93 -4.25
N HIS A 528 3.22 11.57 -3.88
CA HIS A 528 3.97 12.22 -2.80
C HIS A 528 4.20 13.70 -3.11
N HIS A 529 4.70 14.00 -4.29
CA HIS A 529 4.95 15.37 -4.74
C HIS A 529 3.71 16.07 -5.32
N ALA A 530 2.56 15.41 -5.42
CA ALA A 530 1.36 15.91 -6.12
C ALA A 530 1.68 16.44 -7.54
N GLY A 531 2.60 15.75 -8.25
CA GLY A 531 3.11 16.14 -9.56
C GLY A 531 4.04 17.36 -9.57
N ALA A 532 4.31 17.98 -8.42
CA ALA A 532 5.20 19.13 -8.28
C ALA A 532 6.62 18.69 -7.88
N PHE A 533 7.27 17.91 -8.74
CA PHE A 533 8.60 17.35 -8.48
C PHE A 533 9.65 18.42 -8.16
N PRO A 534 10.67 18.11 -7.33
CA PRO A 534 11.87 18.94 -7.23
C PRO A 534 12.52 19.11 -8.60
N ALA A 535 13.25 20.21 -8.82
CA ALA A 535 13.75 20.58 -10.13
C ALA A 535 14.59 19.48 -10.79
N TRP A 536 15.45 18.80 -10.02
CA TRP A 536 16.31 17.73 -10.54
C TRP A 536 15.52 16.51 -11.08
N LEU A 537 14.33 16.27 -10.52
CA LEU A 537 13.47 15.12 -10.85
C LEU A 537 12.41 15.48 -11.92
N ALA A 538 12.05 16.75 -12.08
CA ALA A 538 10.97 17.19 -12.95
C ALA A 538 11.15 16.76 -14.41
N PRO A 539 10.12 16.22 -15.10
CA PRO A 539 10.20 15.83 -16.52
C PRO A 539 10.62 16.97 -17.45
N VAL A 540 10.13 18.18 -17.16
CA VAL A 540 10.53 19.45 -17.76
C VAL A 540 10.94 20.35 -16.61
N GLN A 541 12.21 20.74 -16.58
CA GLN A 541 12.76 21.59 -15.51
C GLN A 541 12.49 23.08 -15.77
N VAL A 542 12.56 23.46 -17.04
CA VAL A 542 12.49 24.85 -17.49
C VAL A 542 11.65 24.97 -18.75
N VAL A 543 10.77 25.93 -18.79
CA VAL A 543 10.14 26.39 -20.04
C VAL A 543 10.59 27.80 -20.32
N VAL A 544 11.05 28.06 -21.57
CA VAL A 544 11.40 29.40 -22.06
C VAL A 544 10.27 29.89 -22.96
N ALA A 545 9.67 31.03 -22.64
CA ALA A 545 8.51 31.56 -23.36
C ALA A 545 8.77 32.98 -23.87
N ASN A 546 8.42 33.22 -25.13
CA ASN A 546 8.43 34.56 -25.71
C ASN A 546 7.16 35.34 -25.38
N ILE A 547 7.26 36.67 -25.34
CA ILE A 547 6.12 37.58 -25.26
C ILE A 547 5.52 37.79 -26.66
N THR A 548 6.39 37.99 -27.69
CA THR A 548 6.02 38.13 -29.10
C THR A 548 6.94 37.28 -29.97
N ASP A 549 6.61 37.11 -31.25
CA ASP A 549 7.43 36.34 -32.21
C ASP A 549 8.83 36.91 -32.41
N ALA A 550 9.03 38.21 -32.12
CA ALA A 550 10.34 38.87 -32.27
C ALA A 550 11.45 38.27 -31.41
N GLN A 551 11.10 37.58 -30.33
CA GLN A 551 12.06 36.93 -29.42
C GLN A 551 12.26 35.45 -29.71
N ALA A 552 11.58 34.84 -30.71
CA ALA A 552 11.58 33.39 -30.95
C ALA A 552 13.00 32.80 -31.15
N GLU A 553 13.87 33.46 -31.92
CA GLU A 553 15.24 33.01 -32.12
C GLU A 553 16.07 33.05 -30.84
N TYR A 554 15.89 34.08 -30.01
CA TYR A 554 16.59 34.19 -28.75
C TYR A 554 16.10 33.14 -27.75
N VAL A 555 14.79 32.90 -27.67
CA VAL A 555 14.20 31.81 -26.84
C VAL A 555 14.76 30.44 -27.23
N ASP A 556 14.87 30.13 -28.54
CA ASP A 556 15.46 28.88 -28.99
C ASP A 556 16.98 28.80 -28.68
N SER A 557 17.69 29.90 -28.75
CA SER A 557 19.10 30.00 -28.33
C SER A 557 19.26 29.72 -26.83
N VAL A 558 18.43 30.32 -25.96
CA VAL A 558 18.42 30.06 -24.50
C VAL A 558 18.10 28.60 -24.23
N ARG A 559 17.04 28.05 -24.87
CA ARG A 559 16.67 26.64 -24.75
C ARG A 559 17.85 25.73 -25.10
N LYS A 560 18.51 25.95 -26.22
CA LYS A 560 19.68 25.16 -26.65
C LYS A 560 20.84 25.28 -25.66
N THR A 561 21.12 26.48 -25.16
CA THR A 561 22.17 26.71 -24.15
C THR A 561 21.92 25.89 -22.89
N LEU A 562 20.70 25.92 -22.37
CA LEU A 562 20.32 25.14 -21.19
C LEU A 562 20.33 23.64 -21.48
N ALA A 563 19.82 23.20 -22.62
CA ALA A 563 19.82 21.79 -23.03
C ALA A 563 21.24 21.22 -23.19
N ASN A 564 22.20 22.01 -23.70
CA ASN A 564 23.60 21.61 -23.81
C ASN A 564 24.29 21.44 -22.45
N GLN A 565 23.72 22.01 -21.38
CA GLN A 565 24.15 21.79 -19.99
C GLN A 565 23.47 20.58 -19.34
N GLY A 566 22.69 19.81 -20.11
CA GLY A 566 22.01 18.61 -19.63
C GLY A 566 20.64 18.86 -18.98
N PHE A 567 20.11 20.09 -19.01
CA PHE A 567 18.78 20.38 -18.48
C PHE A 567 17.67 19.97 -19.44
N ARG A 568 16.53 19.53 -18.88
CA ARG A 568 15.31 19.20 -19.62
C ARG A 568 14.49 20.47 -19.84
N VAL A 569 14.62 21.06 -21.03
CA VAL A 569 14.08 22.38 -21.35
C VAL A 569 13.16 22.30 -22.55
N SER A 570 12.05 23.00 -22.50
CA SER A 570 11.15 23.23 -23.63
C SER A 570 10.99 24.71 -23.91
N ALA A 571 10.61 25.05 -25.15
CA ALA A 571 10.25 26.40 -25.55
C ALA A 571 8.75 26.52 -25.83
N ASP A 572 8.15 27.61 -25.41
CA ASP A 572 6.76 27.94 -25.72
C ASP A 572 6.74 29.19 -26.65
N LEU A 573 6.73 28.91 -27.96
CA LEU A 573 6.71 29.91 -29.02
C LEU A 573 5.32 30.19 -29.59
N ARG A 574 4.25 29.63 -28.96
CA ARG A 574 2.87 29.83 -29.42
C ARG A 574 2.49 31.31 -29.40
N ASN A 575 1.70 31.73 -30.39
CA ASN A 575 1.15 33.09 -30.42
C ASN A 575 -0.03 33.21 -29.41
N GLU A 576 0.30 33.19 -28.11
CA GLU A 576 -0.62 33.30 -27.02
C GLU A 576 -0.17 34.39 -26.02
N LYS A 577 -1.12 34.96 -25.28
CA LYS A 577 -0.81 35.96 -24.26
C LYS A 577 0.10 35.34 -23.19
N ILE A 578 1.16 36.07 -22.80
CA ILE A 578 2.13 35.57 -21.82
C ILE A 578 1.48 35.13 -20.51
N GLY A 579 0.43 35.80 -20.05
CA GLY A 579 -0.31 35.38 -18.86
C GLY A 579 -0.99 34.01 -19.00
N TYR A 580 -1.44 33.65 -20.21
CA TYR A 580 -1.97 32.31 -20.51
C TYR A 580 -0.87 31.25 -20.45
N LYS A 581 0.27 31.51 -21.10
CA LYS A 581 1.45 30.61 -21.06
C LYS A 581 1.92 30.38 -19.62
N ILE A 582 2.05 31.44 -18.82
CA ILE A 582 2.44 31.35 -17.42
C ILE A 582 1.47 30.44 -16.64
N ARG A 583 0.16 30.68 -16.80
CA ARG A 583 -0.87 29.86 -16.12
C ARG A 583 -0.80 28.40 -16.52
N GLU A 584 -0.67 28.10 -17.81
CA GLU A 584 -0.63 26.73 -18.31
C GLU A 584 0.58 25.97 -17.76
N HIS A 585 1.78 26.54 -17.83
CA HIS A 585 3.00 25.92 -17.33
C HIS A 585 3.01 25.81 -15.79
N THR A 586 2.36 26.72 -15.08
CA THR A 586 2.15 26.61 -13.63
C THR A 586 1.22 25.43 -13.30
N LEU A 587 0.16 25.22 -14.07
CA LEU A 587 -0.74 24.07 -13.92
C LEU A 587 -0.02 22.75 -14.24
N GLN A 588 0.91 22.76 -15.18
CA GLN A 588 1.80 21.64 -15.51
C GLN A 588 2.90 21.42 -14.45
N ARG A 589 2.93 22.23 -13.40
CA ARG A 589 3.90 22.12 -12.27
C ARG A 589 5.37 22.25 -12.71
N VAL A 590 5.65 22.94 -13.82
CA VAL A 590 7.03 23.18 -14.27
C VAL A 590 7.78 24.01 -13.23
N PRO A 591 8.97 23.59 -12.76
CA PRO A 591 9.72 24.31 -11.71
C PRO A 591 10.04 25.75 -12.05
N TYR A 592 10.50 26.01 -13.27
CA TYR A 592 10.92 27.34 -13.71
C TYR A 592 10.34 27.72 -15.06
N LEU A 593 9.83 28.94 -15.14
CA LEU A 593 9.41 29.58 -16.39
C LEU A 593 10.28 30.81 -16.62
N LEU A 594 10.97 30.83 -17.75
CA LEU A 594 11.78 31.97 -18.21
C LEU A 594 10.96 32.75 -19.23
N VAL A 595 10.63 33.99 -18.90
CA VAL A 595 9.90 34.89 -19.80
C VAL A 595 10.91 35.81 -20.52
N VAL A 596 10.76 35.92 -21.83
CA VAL A 596 11.63 36.71 -22.68
C VAL A 596 10.82 37.76 -23.41
N GLY A 597 11.07 39.02 -23.12
CA GLY A 597 10.63 40.18 -23.88
C GLY A 597 11.80 40.85 -24.61
N ASP A 598 11.57 42.05 -25.18
CA ASP A 598 12.60 42.80 -25.88
C ASP A 598 13.80 43.16 -25.00
N ARG A 599 13.52 43.59 -23.74
CA ARG A 599 14.57 43.93 -22.75
C ARG A 599 15.47 42.75 -22.39
N GLU A 600 14.88 41.58 -22.16
CA GLU A 600 15.64 40.36 -21.87
C GLU A 600 16.51 39.97 -23.06
N LYS A 601 15.96 40.04 -24.29
CA LYS A 601 16.69 39.75 -25.53
C LYS A 601 17.86 40.71 -25.72
N GLU A 602 17.66 42.02 -25.55
CA GLU A 602 18.71 43.06 -25.70
C GLU A 602 19.84 42.91 -24.68
N ASN A 603 19.51 42.49 -23.47
CA ASN A 603 20.47 42.36 -22.36
C ASN A 603 21.06 40.92 -22.23
N GLY A 604 20.73 39.99 -23.13
CA GLY A 604 21.17 38.60 -23.01
C GLY A 604 20.70 37.91 -21.74
N ALA A 605 19.50 38.26 -21.26
CA ALA A 605 18.96 37.87 -19.95
C ALA A 605 17.60 37.14 -20.08
N VAL A 606 17.06 36.69 -18.97
CA VAL A 606 15.75 36.05 -18.85
C VAL A 606 15.05 36.51 -17.55
N ALA A 607 13.74 36.74 -17.60
CA ALA A 607 12.95 36.99 -16.41
C ALA A 607 12.47 35.66 -15.83
N VAL A 608 12.87 35.33 -14.61
CA VAL A 608 12.72 34.02 -14.01
C VAL A 608 11.52 34.00 -13.05
N ARG A 609 10.62 33.03 -13.26
CA ARG A 609 9.49 32.76 -12.36
C ARG A 609 9.52 31.32 -11.88
N THR A 610 9.24 31.12 -10.60
CA THR A 610 9.04 29.80 -10.02
C THR A 610 7.59 29.32 -10.24
N ARG A 611 7.35 28.01 -10.11
CA ARG A 611 6.00 27.45 -10.16
C ARG A 611 5.07 27.93 -9.05
N SER A 612 5.62 28.41 -7.91
CA SER A 612 4.84 29.03 -6.84
C SER A 612 4.35 30.45 -7.18
N GLY A 613 4.77 30.99 -8.32
CA GLY A 613 4.42 32.34 -8.76
C GLY A 613 5.40 33.43 -8.30
N GLU A 614 6.46 33.06 -7.58
CA GLU A 614 7.51 34.00 -7.17
C GLU A 614 8.27 34.51 -8.38
N ASP A 615 8.45 35.82 -8.48
CA ASP A 615 9.25 36.51 -9.48
C ASP A 615 10.67 36.70 -8.93
N LEU A 616 11.63 35.97 -9.48
CA LEU A 616 13.04 36.05 -9.10
C LEU A 616 13.79 37.19 -9.80
N GLY A 617 13.07 37.95 -10.61
CA GLY A 617 13.63 39.05 -11.41
C GLY A 617 14.35 38.59 -12.66
N THR A 618 15.05 39.56 -13.30
CA THR A 618 15.82 39.33 -14.53
C THR A 618 17.26 39.00 -14.17
N MET A 619 17.78 37.92 -14.76
CA MET A 619 19.17 37.50 -14.59
C MET A 619 19.76 37.01 -15.93
N THR A 620 21.09 36.92 -16.02
CA THR A 620 21.76 36.32 -17.19
C THR A 620 21.48 34.81 -17.26
N VAL A 621 21.55 34.26 -18.47
CA VAL A 621 21.41 32.82 -18.66
C VAL A 621 22.44 32.03 -17.85
N SER A 622 23.67 32.53 -17.74
CA SER A 622 24.74 31.89 -16.94
C SER A 622 24.41 31.85 -15.46
N ALA A 623 23.92 32.97 -14.88
CA ALA A 623 23.51 33.00 -13.47
C ALA A 623 22.33 32.04 -13.16
N PHE A 624 21.43 31.89 -14.13
CA PHE A 624 20.34 30.91 -13.99
C PHE A 624 20.86 29.48 -14.07
N ILE A 625 21.83 29.18 -14.94
CA ILE A 625 22.50 27.87 -15.01
C ILE A 625 23.16 27.53 -13.67
N GLU A 626 23.92 28.44 -13.08
CA GLU A 626 24.59 28.25 -11.80
C GLU A 626 23.57 27.94 -10.68
N ARG A 627 22.45 28.64 -10.67
CA ARG A 627 21.35 28.38 -9.75
C ARG A 627 20.78 26.95 -9.89
N LEU A 628 20.46 26.52 -11.11
CA LEU A 628 19.95 25.17 -11.34
C LEU A 628 20.97 24.09 -10.99
N GLN A 629 22.25 24.30 -11.26
CA GLN A 629 23.32 23.37 -10.89
C GLN A 629 23.45 23.24 -9.38
N ALA A 630 23.35 24.36 -8.65
CA ALA A 630 23.37 24.32 -7.18
C ALA A 630 22.20 23.52 -6.59
N GLU A 631 21.00 23.64 -7.16
CA GLU A 631 19.83 22.87 -6.75
C GLU A 631 19.93 21.36 -7.08
N GLN A 632 20.69 20.99 -8.09
CA GLN A 632 20.94 19.59 -8.44
C GLN A 632 21.99 18.92 -7.55
N ALA A 633 22.88 19.72 -6.97
CA ALA A 633 23.94 19.25 -6.09
C ALA A 633 23.50 19.08 -4.62
N ALA A 634 22.37 19.69 -4.26
CA ALA A 634 21.78 19.62 -2.92
C ALA A 634 20.85 18.40 -2.78
#